data_82fa758654fb8dafb6adab25ee45f28e
#
_entry.id   82fa758654fb8dafb6adab25ee45f28e
#
_cell.length_a   1.000
_cell.length_b   1.000
_cell.length_c   1.000
_cell.angle_alpha   90.00
_cell.angle_beta   90.00
_cell.angle_gamma   90.00
#
_symmetry.space_group_name_H-M   'P 1'
#
loop_
_entity.id
_entity.type
_entity.pdbx_description
1 polymer ?
#
loop_
_entity_poly.entity_id
_entity_poly.type
_entity_poly.pdbx_seq_one_letter_code
_entity_poly.pdbx_strand_id
1 'polypeptide(L)'
;MKRYWPVLRHWSIISLFFLGFAFPVYADWNSFIINYNKNLYGKGSQTWQIASYDANWVYFANKNGMLQFDGSSWNVFALHNHSDVRSVLPSTSQKCIYVGGINEFGYFKPGKGGKLVYVCMSDSIPDSNRFIGNVWRIHENDNILYIQGDGKILKYLNGKYTAIDAAAKIECSAMVNGVLYIGTDYGVYVLVGNTFFPLQGAESLMSKRIRGIIPHGKGVIVVTAYDGLFYCDGGVTRPFLTGAETFLRDNEVFCVASSGNQIALGTVHKGIILVNKQTLVTKYFNENNGLQNNTVLSMAFDRSHNLWAGLDSGIDYICLNSSLTNLYTYPYSFGTGYAAFLHNDFLYLGTNRGLYYVKYPVVMNDNLPDIKPVGHSSGQVWNLCKIGDDLFCLHDRGLFLVKGSEMERIGNISGTWTCEQIMGKKNQMFVGVYDGMYVFEKQNGTWKVSHKIEGLFDSCRFFEQESSRVIWVFNSDKTLRVELSADLKRAENIKSYGVTKGFPSEREIYVSKLNHKIYFATPKGAYEYNDKSDCMQHSKEIDNLLNGTTTYSRLLEFNNHVISLSHKEICIANLRNYKKGAATVVVPIELPGVELVQGAEKIVPLNDSLMVIPNDYGFAMLKVPALKTKKDYSRSIFVRKVFVSYPKDSLVYIGNFLGEKEKPRIPYAHNSIRIEYSISSFTQGEEVSYQYRLNGGEWSDFTVSLTKEYSNLPEGDYVFEVKAVFLDGSSSADTFSFQILPPWYRTGIAYAIYLVLFLLALWYVYRWDDSRVKRKKEQVVFEKDKEIHHLEKEYEKEKAIKERQIMELEKEKLEYDLQHKSQEMANLMINFVRKNEMLTEIKADLYKVVSSMKGDGTRDAKQMLLVVNNKIDANIQSDELLKRIEDQFDLIHNNFMKHLGEKHPDLSLNERMMCAYLKMNLSSKEIAPLLNISIRGVETIRYRLRKKFELERDEGLTEYLNTKI
;
A
#
# COMPACT_ATOMS: atom_id res chain seq x y z
N MET A 1 14.83 45.20 63.18
CA MET A 1 15.31 44.30 62.17
C MET A 1 15.06 42.83 62.51
N LYS A 2 13.85 42.41 62.85
CA LYS A 2 13.55 40.97 63.11
C LYS A 2 12.12 40.56 62.65
N ARG A 3 11.55 41.12 61.57
CA ARG A 3 10.19 40.81 61.14
C ARG A 3 10.03 40.48 59.64
N TYR A 4 11.11 40.39 58.85
CA TYR A 4 11.02 40.12 57.40
C TYR A 4 11.68 38.81 56.96
N TRP A 5 12.09 37.91 57.85
CA TRP A 5 12.76 36.69 57.44
C TRP A 5 11.90 35.44 57.18
N PRO A 6 10.62 35.34 57.53
CA PRO A 6 9.81 34.14 57.12
C PRO A 6 9.27 34.22 55.69
N VAL A 7 9.14 35.39 55.06
CA VAL A 7 8.57 35.54 53.72
C VAL A 7 9.56 35.14 52.60
N LEU A 8 10.84 35.42 52.77
CA LEU A 8 11.86 35.08 51.80
C LEU A 8 12.18 33.56 51.75
N ARG A 9 11.92 32.83 52.84
CA ARG A 9 12.12 31.37 52.86
C ARG A 9 11.02 30.59 52.14
N HIS A 10 9.83 31.12 52.04
CA HIS A 10 8.73 30.52 51.30
C HIS A 10 8.82 30.77 49.77
N TRP A 11 9.37 31.89 49.36
CA TRP A 11 9.59 32.19 47.96
C TRP A 11 10.78 31.36 47.36
N SER A 12 11.82 31.06 48.13
CA SER A 12 12.93 30.21 47.69
C SER A 12 12.50 28.73 47.56
N ILE A 13 11.55 28.25 48.35
CA ILE A 13 11.04 26.88 48.26
C ILE A 13 10.06 26.75 47.10
N ILE A 14 9.24 27.76 46.81
CA ILE A 14 8.36 27.78 45.65
C ILE A 14 9.15 27.90 44.34
N SER A 15 10.25 28.67 44.34
CA SER A 15 11.13 28.73 43.14
C SER A 15 11.93 27.44 42.90
N LEU A 16 12.25 26.69 43.96
CA LEU A 16 12.90 25.37 43.81
C LEU A 16 11.92 24.25 43.42
N PHE A 17 10.61 24.40 43.70
CA PHE A 17 9.60 23.42 43.24
C PHE A 17 9.20 23.60 41.76
N PHE A 18 9.40 24.77 41.17
CA PHE A 18 9.17 25.03 39.73
C PHE A 18 10.37 24.67 38.83
N LEU A 19 11.55 24.42 39.38
CA LEU A 19 12.74 24.01 38.64
C LEU A 19 12.89 22.47 38.51
N GLY A 20 11.96 21.71 39.06
CA GLY A 20 12.10 20.25 39.21
C GLY A 20 11.34 19.36 38.23
N PHE A 21 10.53 19.90 37.30
CA PHE A 21 9.82 19.12 36.29
C PHE A 21 9.91 19.74 34.89
N ALA A 22 11.12 19.98 34.43
CA ALA A 22 11.34 19.96 33.01
C ALA A 22 11.26 18.48 32.57
N PHE A 23 10.04 17.98 32.31
CA PHE A 23 9.90 16.77 31.52
C PHE A 23 10.66 17.07 30.22
N PRO A 24 11.60 16.20 29.81
CA PRO A 24 12.18 16.36 28.50
C PRO A 24 11.02 16.29 27.51
N VAL A 25 10.73 17.42 26.85
CA VAL A 25 9.86 17.46 25.68
C VAL A 25 10.63 16.69 24.63
N TYR A 26 10.40 15.38 24.57
CA TYR A 26 10.88 14.60 23.46
C TYR A 26 10.24 15.20 22.19
N ALA A 27 11.05 15.81 21.36
CA ALA A 27 10.56 16.26 20.06
C ALA A 27 9.99 15.03 19.34
N ASP A 28 8.70 15.05 19.11
CA ASP A 28 8.01 14.03 18.34
C ASP A 28 8.45 14.18 16.88
N TRP A 29 8.96 13.12 16.30
CA TRP A 29 9.19 13.01 14.87
C TRP A 29 7.88 13.22 14.10
N ASN A 30 7.93 13.50 12.81
CA ASN A 30 6.76 13.78 12.01
C ASN A 30 5.79 12.60 11.99
N SER A 31 4.51 12.89 12.25
CA SER A 31 3.46 11.90 12.11
C SER A 31 3.43 11.37 10.67
N PHE A 32 3.07 10.12 10.51
CA PHE A 32 2.92 9.52 9.19
C PHE A 32 1.78 10.20 8.43
N ILE A 33 2.03 10.60 7.18
CA ILE A 33 1.03 11.26 6.32
C ILE A 33 0.83 10.42 5.07
N ILE A 34 -0.42 10.09 4.78
CA ILE A 34 -0.82 9.39 3.57
C ILE A 34 -1.39 10.43 2.60
N ASN A 35 -0.79 10.50 1.43
CA ASN A 35 -1.13 11.47 0.41
C ASN A 35 -2.05 10.85 -0.66
N TYR A 36 -3.29 11.32 -0.74
CA TYR A 36 -4.23 10.97 -1.79
C TYR A 36 -4.25 12.09 -2.84
N ASN A 37 -3.56 11.88 -3.95
CA ASN A 37 -3.53 12.84 -5.04
C ASN A 37 -4.76 12.71 -5.97
N LYS A 38 -5.03 13.72 -6.77
CA LYS A 38 -6.18 13.78 -7.68
C LYS A 38 -6.28 12.60 -8.67
N ASN A 39 -5.18 11.93 -9.00
CA ASN A 39 -5.17 10.79 -9.91
C ASN A 39 -5.82 9.56 -9.28
N LEU A 40 -5.77 9.45 -7.94
CA LEU A 40 -6.38 8.33 -7.21
C LEU A 40 -7.90 8.46 -7.14
N TYR A 41 -8.44 9.67 -6.95
CA TYR A 41 -9.89 9.88 -6.87
C TYR A 41 -10.51 10.47 -8.14
N GLY A 42 -9.72 10.84 -9.15
CA GLY A 42 -10.16 11.13 -10.51
C GLY A 42 -10.96 12.42 -10.70
N LYS A 43 -10.86 13.41 -9.80
CA LYS A 43 -11.64 14.67 -9.83
C LYS A 43 -10.80 15.91 -9.48
N GLY A 44 -11.47 17.02 -9.16
CA GLY A 44 -10.84 18.30 -8.85
C GLY A 44 -9.91 18.24 -7.65
N SER A 45 -8.91 19.11 -7.61
CA SER A 45 -7.89 19.12 -6.56
C SER A 45 -8.37 19.65 -5.22
N GLN A 46 -9.31 20.62 -5.23
CA GLN A 46 -9.78 21.34 -4.05
C GLN A 46 -10.82 20.58 -3.25
N THR A 47 -10.64 20.50 -1.93
CA THR A 47 -11.58 19.85 -1.02
C THR A 47 -12.04 20.82 0.09
N TRP A 48 -13.31 21.23 0.02
CA TRP A 48 -13.88 22.34 0.80
C TRP A 48 -14.50 21.95 2.14
N GLN A 49 -14.91 20.70 2.28
CA GLN A 49 -15.38 20.13 3.55
C GLN A 49 -15.13 18.64 3.58
N ILE A 50 -14.86 18.14 4.78
CA ILE A 50 -14.70 16.71 5.06
C ILE A 50 -15.70 16.36 6.16
N ALA A 51 -16.41 15.24 5.99
CA ALA A 51 -17.27 14.67 7.00
C ALA A 51 -16.95 13.18 7.18
N SER A 52 -16.39 12.84 8.33
CA SER A 52 -16.20 11.44 8.71
C SER A 52 -17.50 10.95 9.35
N TYR A 53 -18.10 9.96 8.73
CA TYR A 53 -19.25 9.27 9.27
C TYR A 53 -18.78 7.92 9.78
N ASP A 54 -19.01 7.47 10.90
CA ASP A 54 -18.50 6.25 11.51
C ASP A 54 -17.01 5.90 11.17
N ALA A 55 -16.56 4.70 11.49
CA ALA A 55 -15.18 4.27 11.18
C ALA A 55 -14.99 3.80 9.72
N ASN A 56 -16.04 3.83 8.89
CA ASN A 56 -16.07 3.09 7.63
C ASN A 56 -16.12 3.98 6.38
N TRP A 57 -16.60 5.23 6.55
CA TRP A 57 -16.88 6.11 5.42
C TRP A 57 -16.42 7.53 5.70
N VAL A 58 -15.79 8.15 4.72
CA VAL A 58 -15.45 9.56 4.72
C VAL A 58 -15.98 10.19 3.44
N TYR A 59 -16.62 11.34 3.60
CA TYR A 59 -17.18 12.13 2.52
C TYR A 59 -16.44 13.43 2.38
N PHE A 60 -16.21 13.85 1.13
CA PHE A 60 -15.47 15.05 0.81
C PHE A 60 -16.28 15.91 -0.15
N ALA A 61 -16.51 17.15 0.21
CA ALA A 61 -17.01 18.17 -0.68
C ALA A 61 -15.87 18.64 -1.57
N ASN A 62 -15.82 18.17 -2.80
CA ASN A 62 -14.71 18.39 -3.73
C ASN A 62 -15.17 19.16 -4.95
N LYS A 63 -14.22 19.84 -5.59
CA LYS A 63 -14.44 20.44 -6.90
C LYS A 63 -14.89 19.37 -7.89
N ASN A 64 -16.03 19.58 -8.54
CA ASN A 64 -16.70 18.67 -9.48
C ASN A 64 -17.42 17.46 -8.87
N GLY A 65 -17.76 17.47 -7.58
CA GLY A 65 -18.62 16.44 -6.99
C GLY A 65 -18.33 16.11 -5.53
N MET A 66 -19.21 15.31 -4.93
CA MET A 66 -18.97 14.69 -3.63
C MET A 66 -18.13 13.42 -3.85
N LEU A 67 -17.03 13.30 -3.12
CA LEU A 67 -16.27 12.06 -3.05
C LEU A 67 -16.69 11.25 -1.84
N GLN A 68 -16.70 9.95 -1.99
CA GLN A 68 -16.90 8.96 -0.92
C GLN A 68 -15.69 8.05 -0.91
N PHE A 69 -15.10 7.83 0.25
CA PHE A 69 -13.99 6.92 0.46
C PHE A 69 -14.34 5.89 1.54
N ASP A 70 -14.07 4.63 1.27
CA ASP A 70 -14.37 3.50 2.15
C ASP A 70 -13.13 2.81 2.74
N GLY A 71 -11.95 3.44 2.58
CA GLY A 71 -10.66 2.87 2.95
C GLY A 71 -9.94 2.14 1.82
N SER A 72 -10.65 1.73 0.76
CA SER A 72 -10.07 1.00 -0.38
C SER A 72 -10.41 1.63 -1.73
N SER A 73 -11.60 2.18 -1.89
CA SER A 73 -12.07 2.69 -3.17
C SER A 73 -12.71 4.06 -3.06
N TRP A 74 -12.55 4.86 -4.12
CA TRP A 74 -13.15 6.17 -4.28
C TRP A 74 -14.37 6.11 -5.17
N ASN A 75 -15.48 6.70 -4.73
CA ASN A 75 -16.67 6.89 -5.53
C ASN A 75 -16.96 8.39 -5.66
N VAL A 76 -17.50 8.80 -6.82
CA VAL A 76 -17.76 10.20 -7.13
C VAL A 76 -19.22 10.42 -7.49
N PHE A 77 -19.83 11.43 -6.91
CA PHE A 77 -21.24 11.78 -7.11
C PHE A 77 -21.36 13.27 -7.48
N ALA A 78 -21.93 13.56 -8.63
CA ALA A 78 -22.13 14.94 -9.10
C ALA A 78 -23.50 15.47 -8.72
N LEU A 79 -23.62 16.79 -8.56
CA LEU A 79 -24.90 17.51 -8.49
C LEU A 79 -25.56 17.59 -9.86
N HIS A 80 -26.82 18.00 -9.94
CA HIS A 80 -27.56 18.17 -11.21
C HIS A 80 -26.90 19.22 -12.12
N ASN A 81 -26.55 20.37 -11.53
CA ASN A 81 -25.92 21.48 -12.25
C ASN A 81 -24.41 21.31 -12.49
N HIS A 82 -23.84 20.16 -12.06
CA HIS A 82 -22.39 19.87 -12.13
C HIS A 82 -21.50 20.93 -11.48
N SER A 83 -22.03 21.74 -10.56
CA SER A 83 -21.22 22.71 -9.81
C SER A 83 -20.30 22.04 -8.80
N ASP A 84 -19.34 22.80 -8.29
CA ASP A 84 -18.50 22.41 -7.18
C ASP A 84 -19.35 22.10 -5.96
N VAL A 85 -19.04 21.02 -5.26
CA VAL A 85 -19.63 20.71 -3.95
C VAL A 85 -18.82 21.45 -2.89
N ARG A 86 -19.52 22.24 -2.07
CA ARG A 86 -18.92 23.04 -1.00
C ARG A 86 -19.16 22.47 0.38
N SER A 87 -20.27 21.74 0.55
CA SER A 87 -20.62 21.16 1.85
C SER A 87 -21.15 19.75 1.73
N VAL A 88 -20.91 18.96 2.77
CA VAL A 88 -21.39 17.59 2.91
C VAL A 88 -21.74 17.31 4.37
N LEU A 89 -22.93 16.73 4.61
CA LEU A 89 -23.40 16.35 5.94
C LEU A 89 -24.08 14.97 5.88
N PRO A 90 -23.44 13.90 6.32
CA PRO A 90 -24.12 12.62 6.53
C PRO A 90 -25.11 12.71 7.70
N SER A 91 -26.37 12.32 7.45
CA SER A 91 -27.43 12.30 8.45
C SER A 91 -27.89 10.88 8.73
N THR A 92 -27.77 10.45 9.99
CA THR A 92 -28.29 9.15 10.46
C THR A 92 -29.80 9.20 10.68
N SER A 93 -30.32 10.33 11.14
CA SER A 93 -31.74 10.54 11.43
C SER A 93 -32.57 10.41 10.16
N GLN A 94 -32.12 11.02 9.06
CA GLN A 94 -32.79 11.02 7.76
C GLN A 94 -32.31 9.95 6.79
N LYS A 95 -31.32 9.15 7.18
CA LYS A 95 -30.69 8.12 6.34
C LYS A 95 -30.29 8.67 4.95
N CYS A 96 -29.66 9.83 4.91
CA CYS A 96 -29.23 10.48 3.68
C CYS A 96 -27.93 11.27 3.89
N ILE A 97 -27.33 11.76 2.80
CA ILE A 97 -26.16 12.61 2.81
C ILE A 97 -26.55 13.94 2.18
N TYR A 98 -26.70 14.97 2.98
CA TYR A 98 -26.95 16.33 2.49
C TYR A 98 -25.68 16.88 1.82
N VAL A 99 -25.88 17.56 0.70
CA VAL A 99 -24.81 18.18 -0.08
C VAL A 99 -25.23 19.57 -0.55
N GLY A 100 -24.28 20.49 -0.57
CA GLY A 100 -24.47 21.83 -1.08
C GLY A 100 -23.36 22.23 -2.06
N GLY A 101 -23.78 22.87 -3.14
CA GLY A 101 -22.91 23.41 -4.19
C GLY A 101 -23.10 24.90 -4.38
N ILE A 102 -23.09 25.37 -5.64
CA ILE A 102 -23.30 26.75 -6.03
C ILE A 102 -24.76 26.90 -6.48
N ASN A 103 -25.56 27.63 -5.72
CA ASN A 103 -27.00 27.81 -5.91
C ASN A 103 -27.82 26.50 -5.98
N GLU A 104 -27.23 25.39 -5.57
CA GLU A 104 -27.88 24.10 -5.53
C GLU A 104 -27.54 23.35 -4.24
N PHE A 105 -28.52 22.71 -3.63
CA PHE A 105 -28.35 21.77 -2.54
C PHE A 105 -29.44 20.71 -2.56
N GLY A 106 -29.14 19.61 -1.93
CA GLY A 106 -30.02 18.46 -1.87
C GLY A 106 -29.42 17.36 -1.03
N TYR A 107 -29.82 16.13 -1.31
CA TYR A 107 -29.30 14.97 -0.60
C TYR A 107 -29.16 13.77 -1.50
N PHE A 108 -28.22 12.93 -1.18
CA PHE A 108 -28.11 11.58 -1.72
C PHE A 108 -28.78 10.58 -0.78
N LYS A 109 -29.58 9.68 -1.33
CA LYS A 109 -30.18 8.56 -0.61
C LYS A 109 -29.92 7.24 -1.35
N PRO A 110 -29.92 6.09 -0.64
CA PRO A 110 -29.81 4.81 -1.30
C PRO A 110 -30.99 4.52 -2.22
N GLY A 111 -30.71 4.17 -3.45
CA GLY A 111 -31.63 3.59 -4.41
C GLY A 111 -31.50 2.08 -4.49
N LYS A 112 -31.97 1.46 -5.57
CA LYS A 112 -31.86 0.01 -5.82
C LYS A 112 -30.38 -0.42 -5.78
N GLY A 113 -30.11 -1.51 -5.06
CA GLY A 113 -28.76 -2.05 -4.89
C GLY A 113 -27.82 -1.14 -4.10
N GLY A 114 -28.31 -0.19 -3.31
CA GLY A 114 -27.50 0.71 -2.50
C GLY A 114 -26.85 1.88 -3.25
N LYS A 115 -27.04 1.98 -4.57
CA LYS A 115 -26.52 3.09 -5.37
C LYS A 115 -27.14 4.41 -4.92
N LEU A 116 -26.31 5.39 -4.58
CA LEU A 116 -26.80 6.70 -4.15
C LEU A 116 -27.47 7.45 -5.31
N VAL A 117 -28.69 7.93 -5.05
CA VAL A 117 -29.49 8.74 -5.97
C VAL A 117 -29.62 10.14 -5.40
N TYR A 118 -29.31 11.15 -6.19
CA TYR A 118 -29.44 12.55 -5.81
C TYR A 118 -30.88 13.02 -5.88
N VAL A 119 -31.30 13.80 -4.88
CA VAL A 119 -32.58 14.50 -4.83
C VAL A 119 -32.30 15.98 -4.60
N CYS A 120 -32.62 16.80 -5.57
CA CYS A 120 -32.46 18.25 -5.48
C CYS A 120 -33.54 18.85 -4.57
N MET A 121 -33.15 19.64 -3.58
CA MET A 121 -34.04 20.37 -2.70
C MET A 121 -34.21 21.84 -3.13
N SER A 122 -33.21 22.42 -3.77
CA SER A 122 -33.19 23.82 -4.18
C SER A 122 -34.25 24.16 -5.23
N ASP A 123 -34.75 23.17 -6.01
CA ASP A 123 -35.80 23.39 -6.99
C ASP A 123 -37.14 23.77 -6.37
N SER A 124 -37.37 23.46 -5.08
CA SER A 124 -38.56 23.78 -4.35
C SER A 124 -38.50 25.13 -3.61
N ILE A 125 -37.44 25.89 -3.76
CA ILE A 125 -37.28 27.20 -3.13
C ILE A 125 -38.05 28.25 -3.93
N PRO A 126 -38.82 29.14 -3.29
CA PRO A 126 -39.43 30.27 -3.96
C PRO A 126 -38.41 31.17 -4.65
N ASP A 127 -38.73 31.74 -5.83
CA ASP A 127 -37.82 32.50 -6.68
C ASP A 127 -37.13 33.67 -5.95
N SER A 128 -37.80 34.29 -4.96
CA SER A 128 -37.22 35.36 -4.15
C SER A 128 -35.99 34.96 -3.30
N ASN A 129 -35.84 33.66 -3.03
CA ASN A 129 -34.77 33.10 -2.19
C ASN A 129 -33.87 32.15 -2.93
N ARG A 130 -34.05 31.96 -4.25
CA ARG A 130 -33.38 30.96 -5.07
C ARG A 130 -31.87 31.15 -5.18
N PHE A 131 -31.39 32.41 -5.14
CA PHE A 131 -29.97 32.72 -5.22
C PHE A 131 -29.36 32.79 -3.82
N ILE A 132 -28.78 31.66 -3.37
CA ILE A 132 -28.12 31.52 -2.06
C ILE A 132 -26.59 31.66 -2.15
N GLY A 133 -26.02 31.62 -3.38
CA GLY A 133 -24.58 31.62 -3.60
C GLY A 133 -23.96 30.26 -3.32
N ASN A 134 -22.76 30.25 -2.74
CA ASN A 134 -22.13 29.01 -2.30
C ASN A 134 -22.80 28.49 -1.03
N VAL A 135 -23.11 27.20 -1.01
CA VAL A 135 -23.63 26.51 0.19
C VAL A 135 -22.45 25.97 1.00
N TRP A 136 -21.92 26.82 1.90
CA TRP A 136 -20.67 26.53 2.63
C TRP A 136 -20.81 25.51 3.75
N ARG A 137 -21.99 25.46 4.40
CA ARG A 137 -22.27 24.49 5.49
C ARG A 137 -23.75 24.13 5.51
N ILE A 138 -24.02 22.91 5.91
CA ILE A 138 -25.36 22.44 6.23
C ILE A 138 -25.31 21.89 7.66
N HIS A 139 -26.27 22.29 8.49
CA HIS A 139 -26.42 21.79 9.86
C HIS A 139 -27.80 21.19 10.04
N GLU A 140 -27.88 20.09 10.78
CA GLU A 140 -29.14 19.47 11.19
C GLU A 140 -29.32 19.57 12.71
N ASN A 141 -30.49 19.99 13.16
CA ASN A 141 -30.87 20.00 14.55
C ASN A 141 -32.37 19.71 14.67
N ASP A 142 -32.75 18.58 15.27
CA ASP A 142 -34.13 18.17 15.52
C ASP A 142 -35.09 18.32 14.31
N ASN A 143 -34.75 17.73 13.18
CA ASN A 143 -35.44 17.82 11.89
C ASN A 143 -35.44 19.21 11.23
N ILE A 144 -34.70 20.19 11.77
CA ILE A 144 -34.47 21.48 11.14
C ILE A 144 -33.16 21.45 10.41
N LEU A 145 -33.14 21.82 9.13
CA LEU A 145 -31.92 22.05 8.39
C LEU A 145 -31.61 23.53 8.33
N TYR A 146 -30.36 23.88 8.58
CA TYR A 146 -29.83 25.23 8.40
C TYR A 146 -28.79 25.19 7.28
N ILE A 147 -29.09 25.86 6.17
CA ILE A 147 -28.24 25.87 4.96
C ILE A 147 -27.55 27.22 4.89
N GLN A 148 -26.24 27.25 5.08
CA GLN A 148 -25.44 28.47 5.05
C GLN A 148 -25.10 28.89 3.64
N GLY A 149 -25.62 30.03 3.18
CA GLY A 149 -25.16 30.73 1.99
C GLY A 149 -24.08 31.77 2.29
N ASP A 150 -23.79 32.64 1.30
CA ASP A 150 -22.75 33.67 1.46
C ASP A 150 -23.14 34.76 2.49
N GLY A 151 -24.40 35.18 2.52
CA GLY A 151 -24.89 36.21 3.41
C GLY A 151 -26.21 35.93 4.13
N LYS A 152 -26.71 34.70 4.01
CA LYS A 152 -27.97 34.28 4.62
C LYS A 152 -27.93 32.81 5.04
N ILE A 153 -28.78 32.46 5.98
CA ILE A 153 -29.09 31.05 6.33
C ILE A 153 -30.51 30.75 5.85
N LEU A 154 -30.68 29.66 5.10
CA LEU A 154 -32.00 29.10 4.83
C LEU A 154 -32.31 28.04 5.89
N LYS A 155 -33.35 28.30 6.68
CA LYS A 155 -33.94 27.37 7.63
C LYS A 155 -35.05 26.58 6.93
N TYR A 156 -34.87 25.26 6.86
CA TYR A 156 -35.88 24.35 6.29
C TYR A 156 -36.49 23.51 7.40
N LEU A 157 -37.83 23.54 7.46
CA LEU A 157 -38.62 22.79 8.42
C LEU A 157 -39.94 22.40 7.76
N ASN A 158 -40.27 21.11 7.76
CA ASN A 158 -41.56 20.56 7.28
C ASN A 158 -41.98 21.08 5.88
N GLY A 159 -41.07 21.11 4.94
CA GLY A 159 -41.32 21.53 3.55
C GLY A 159 -41.30 23.06 3.34
N LYS A 160 -41.07 23.88 4.40
CA LYS A 160 -41.03 25.33 4.30
C LYS A 160 -39.63 25.88 4.48
N TYR A 161 -39.25 26.86 3.63
CA TYR A 161 -38.01 27.58 3.72
C TYR A 161 -38.25 28.98 4.34
N THR A 162 -37.39 29.36 5.27
CA THR A 162 -37.33 30.67 5.84
C THR A 162 -35.92 31.21 5.67
N ALA A 163 -35.75 32.34 4.97
CA ALA A 163 -34.49 33.00 4.85
C ALA A 163 -34.23 33.85 6.11
N ILE A 164 -33.02 33.79 6.63
CA ILE A 164 -32.54 34.53 7.77
C ILE A 164 -31.28 35.27 7.29
N ASP A 165 -31.39 36.55 7.07
CA ASP A 165 -30.31 37.39 6.59
C ASP A 165 -29.32 37.69 7.72
N ALA A 166 -28.03 37.61 7.44
CA ALA A 166 -26.98 38.04 8.33
C ALA A 166 -26.60 39.51 8.03
N ALA A 167 -26.18 40.26 9.05
CA ALA A 167 -25.75 41.66 8.90
C ALA A 167 -24.45 41.83 8.11
N ALA A 168 -23.73 40.72 7.88
CA ALA A 168 -22.43 40.67 7.18
C ALA A 168 -22.27 39.35 6.50
N LYS A 169 -21.21 39.21 5.66
CA LYS A 169 -20.82 37.97 5.03
C LYS A 169 -20.54 36.91 6.08
N ILE A 170 -21.14 35.74 5.92
CA ILE A 170 -20.92 34.62 6.83
C ILE A 170 -19.64 33.88 6.42
N GLU A 171 -18.63 33.92 7.25
CA GLU A 171 -17.35 33.20 7.00
C GLU A 171 -17.38 31.76 7.52
N CYS A 172 -18.07 31.50 8.64
CA CYS A 172 -18.25 30.16 9.17
C CYS A 172 -19.57 30.05 9.96
N SER A 173 -20.05 28.83 10.14
CA SER A 173 -21.16 28.55 11.06
C SER A 173 -20.88 27.26 11.86
N ALA A 174 -21.42 27.18 13.05
CA ALA A 174 -21.32 26.02 13.91
C ALA A 174 -22.60 25.77 14.71
N MET A 175 -23.03 24.52 14.82
CA MET A 175 -24.09 24.09 15.72
C MET A 175 -23.46 23.64 17.04
N VAL A 176 -23.72 24.37 18.13
CA VAL A 176 -23.17 24.01 19.45
C VAL A 176 -24.33 23.93 20.45
N ASN A 177 -24.51 22.75 21.05
CA ASN A 177 -25.58 22.48 22.01
C ASN A 177 -27.01 22.90 21.52
N GLY A 178 -27.29 22.61 20.23
CA GLY A 178 -28.59 22.93 19.61
C GLY A 178 -28.76 24.41 19.22
N VAL A 179 -27.75 25.25 19.38
CA VAL A 179 -27.76 26.67 19.02
C VAL A 179 -26.86 26.91 17.83
N LEU A 180 -27.35 27.62 16.83
CA LEU A 180 -26.57 28.00 15.65
C LEU A 180 -25.79 29.30 15.90
N TYR A 181 -24.48 29.22 15.76
CA TYR A 181 -23.57 30.34 15.77
C TYR A 181 -23.09 30.65 14.35
N ILE A 182 -22.88 31.91 14.03
CA ILE A 182 -22.18 32.32 12.80
C ILE A 182 -21.00 33.25 13.15
N GLY A 183 -19.92 33.05 12.42
CA GLY A 183 -18.78 33.95 12.41
C GLY A 183 -18.76 34.74 11.12
N THR A 184 -18.50 36.04 11.23
CA THR A 184 -18.48 37.00 10.13
C THR A 184 -17.16 37.74 10.11
N ASP A 185 -16.97 38.68 9.18
CA ASP A 185 -15.85 39.64 9.19
C ASP A 185 -15.92 40.59 10.40
N TYR A 186 -17.08 40.70 11.06
CA TYR A 186 -17.37 41.64 12.15
C TYR A 186 -17.80 40.92 13.44
N GLY A 187 -17.24 39.77 13.73
CA GLY A 187 -17.45 39.09 15.00
C GLY A 187 -18.41 37.90 14.94
N VAL A 188 -18.87 37.48 16.11
CA VAL A 188 -19.68 36.27 16.31
C VAL A 188 -21.12 36.64 16.64
N TYR A 189 -22.04 35.93 16.01
CA TYR A 189 -23.49 36.09 16.25
C TYR A 189 -24.10 34.71 16.56
N VAL A 190 -25.21 34.78 17.30
CA VAL A 190 -26.00 33.65 17.71
C VAL A 190 -27.44 33.77 17.17
N LEU A 191 -27.99 32.69 16.68
CA LEU A 191 -29.37 32.65 16.21
C LEU A 191 -30.34 32.44 17.37
N VAL A 192 -31.23 33.43 17.57
CA VAL A 192 -32.34 33.34 18.52
C VAL A 192 -33.64 33.53 17.75
N GLY A 193 -34.47 32.46 17.70
CA GLY A 193 -35.65 32.44 16.84
C GLY A 193 -35.27 32.45 15.35
N ASN A 194 -35.51 33.61 14.68
CA ASN A 194 -35.14 33.82 13.27
C ASN A 194 -34.30 35.10 13.09
N THR A 195 -33.59 35.52 14.13
CA THR A 195 -32.76 36.75 14.10
C THR A 195 -31.42 36.48 14.70
N PHE A 196 -30.35 37.03 14.08
CA PHE A 196 -29.00 36.95 14.60
C PHE A 196 -28.73 38.12 15.59
N PHE A 197 -28.21 37.74 16.74
CA PHE A 197 -27.77 38.70 17.76
C PHE A 197 -26.26 38.53 17.98
N PRO A 198 -25.53 39.63 18.23
CA PRO A 198 -24.13 39.53 18.64
C PRO A 198 -24.00 38.62 19.87
N LEU A 199 -22.96 37.80 19.92
CA LEU A 199 -22.70 36.97 21.08
C LEU A 199 -22.38 37.87 22.30
N GLN A 200 -23.19 37.75 23.36
CA GLN A 200 -23.00 38.51 24.57
C GLN A 200 -21.61 38.28 25.17
N GLY A 201 -20.94 39.34 25.59
CA GLY A 201 -19.59 39.32 26.15
C GLY A 201 -18.48 39.11 25.12
N ALA A 202 -18.78 39.15 23.82
CA ALA A 202 -17.83 39.01 22.74
C ALA A 202 -17.56 40.31 21.96
N GLU A 203 -17.75 41.47 22.61
CA GLU A 203 -17.59 42.80 21.99
C GLU A 203 -16.16 42.98 21.45
N SER A 204 -15.15 42.41 22.10
CA SER A 204 -13.74 42.47 21.67
C SER A 204 -13.48 41.76 20.35
N LEU A 205 -14.43 40.96 19.88
CA LEU A 205 -14.35 40.23 18.62
C LEU A 205 -15.05 40.93 17.45
N MET A 206 -15.77 42.03 17.70
CA MET A 206 -16.60 42.73 16.69
C MET A 206 -15.80 43.35 15.53
N SER A 207 -14.49 43.46 15.63
CA SER A 207 -13.60 43.92 14.55
C SER A 207 -12.75 42.81 13.96
N LYS A 208 -13.03 41.54 14.32
CA LYS A 208 -12.19 40.42 13.96
C LYS A 208 -12.92 39.51 12.99
N ARG A 209 -12.20 39.04 11.97
CA ARG A 209 -12.68 38.06 11.02
C ARG A 209 -12.66 36.68 11.65
N ILE A 210 -13.82 36.01 11.74
CA ILE A 210 -13.98 34.73 12.41
C ILE A 210 -13.90 33.60 11.40
N ARG A 211 -13.02 32.63 11.66
CA ARG A 211 -12.77 31.48 10.80
C ARG A 211 -13.31 30.15 11.34
N GLY A 212 -13.65 30.11 12.61
CA GLY A 212 -14.22 28.92 13.19
C GLY A 212 -14.76 29.10 14.59
N ILE A 213 -15.71 28.25 14.95
CA ILE A 213 -16.35 28.22 16.27
C ILE A 213 -16.42 26.76 16.68
N ILE A 214 -15.81 26.39 17.80
CA ILE A 214 -15.77 25.03 18.30
C ILE A 214 -16.26 24.94 19.73
N PRO A 215 -16.96 23.89 20.14
CA PRO A 215 -17.44 23.74 21.52
C PRO A 215 -16.26 23.53 22.49
N HIS A 216 -16.34 24.15 23.65
CA HIS A 216 -15.37 23.97 24.75
C HIS A 216 -16.02 24.21 26.10
N GLY A 217 -16.07 23.16 26.92
CA GLY A 217 -16.71 23.23 28.23
C GLY A 217 -18.17 23.69 28.13
N LYS A 218 -18.53 24.75 28.82
CA LYS A 218 -19.87 25.38 28.76
C LYS A 218 -20.01 26.42 27.66
N GLY A 219 -18.93 26.84 27.04
CA GLY A 219 -18.89 27.91 26.04
C GLY A 219 -18.34 27.45 24.70
N VAL A 220 -17.76 28.38 23.96
CA VAL A 220 -17.18 28.17 22.65
C VAL A 220 -15.76 28.74 22.58
N ILE A 221 -14.89 28.12 21.84
CA ILE A 221 -13.64 28.72 21.36
C ILE A 221 -13.93 29.32 19.99
N VAL A 222 -13.65 30.59 19.85
CA VAL A 222 -13.75 31.35 18.61
C VAL A 222 -12.35 31.49 18.01
N VAL A 223 -12.21 31.09 16.76
CA VAL A 223 -10.96 31.15 16.00
C VAL A 223 -11.03 32.32 15.04
N THR A 224 -10.07 33.23 15.15
CA THR A 224 -9.95 34.37 14.26
C THR A 224 -8.97 34.11 13.12
N ALA A 225 -8.99 34.95 12.09
CA ALA A 225 -8.08 34.81 10.95
C ALA A 225 -6.60 35.08 11.34
N TYR A 226 -6.34 36.09 12.19
CA TYR A 226 -4.98 36.56 12.52
C TYR A 226 -4.75 36.85 14.00
N ASP A 227 -5.80 36.94 14.81
CA ASP A 227 -5.68 37.39 16.20
C ASP A 227 -5.65 36.24 17.20
N GLY A 228 -5.48 34.97 16.74
CA GLY A 228 -5.47 33.83 17.61
C GLY A 228 -6.87 33.32 18.00
N LEU A 229 -6.95 32.67 19.15
CA LEU A 229 -8.16 32.03 19.67
C LEU A 229 -8.69 32.73 20.91
N PHE A 230 -10.02 32.70 21.07
CA PHE A 230 -10.68 33.30 22.23
C PHE A 230 -11.72 32.35 22.79
N TYR A 231 -11.78 32.21 24.09
CA TYR A 231 -12.83 31.51 24.79
C TYR A 231 -13.97 32.45 25.21
N CYS A 232 -15.19 32.07 24.86
CA CYS A 232 -16.42 32.81 25.16
C CYS A 232 -17.39 31.88 25.89
N ASP A 233 -17.87 32.27 27.07
CA ASP A 233 -18.84 31.52 27.87
C ASP A 233 -20.20 32.21 28.04
N GLY A 234 -20.47 33.27 27.27
CA GLY A 234 -21.70 34.09 27.32
C GLY A 234 -21.63 35.25 28.31
N GLY A 235 -20.54 35.43 29.03
CA GLY A 235 -20.35 36.57 29.94
C GLY A 235 -19.04 37.31 29.70
N VAL A 236 -17.98 36.57 29.42
CA VAL A 236 -16.63 37.15 29.25
C VAL A 236 -15.90 36.46 28.11
N THR A 237 -15.24 37.27 27.29
CA THR A 237 -14.29 36.77 26.28
C THR A 237 -12.88 36.97 26.80
N ARG A 238 -12.08 35.86 26.71
CA ARG A 238 -10.67 35.86 27.11
C ARG A 238 -9.82 35.15 26.05
N PRO A 239 -8.56 35.58 25.85
CA PRO A 239 -7.66 34.87 24.97
C PRO A 239 -7.50 33.37 25.38
N PHE A 240 -7.54 32.47 24.42
CA PHE A 240 -7.25 31.08 24.61
C PHE A 240 -5.84 30.81 24.11
N LEU A 241 -4.91 30.61 25.04
CA LEU A 241 -3.51 30.43 24.72
C LEU A 241 -3.28 29.10 24.00
N THR A 242 -2.47 29.10 22.98
CA THR A 242 -2.14 27.96 22.14
C THR A 242 -0.66 27.58 22.19
N GLY A 243 0.20 28.50 22.66
CA GLY A 243 1.65 28.40 22.54
C GLY A 243 2.18 28.74 21.14
N ALA A 244 1.29 29.17 20.21
CA ALA A 244 1.65 29.52 18.84
C ALA A 244 1.16 30.92 18.43
N GLU A 245 1.01 31.83 19.36
CA GLU A 245 0.40 33.16 19.15
C GLU A 245 1.11 33.96 18.06
N THR A 246 2.45 33.91 18.01
CA THR A 246 3.24 34.58 16.97
C THR A 246 2.95 33.99 15.59
N PHE A 247 2.95 32.67 15.48
CA PHE A 247 2.63 32.01 14.23
C PHE A 247 1.22 32.38 13.73
N LEU A 248 0.23 32.39 14.61
CA LEU A 248 -1.17 32.69 14.27
C LEU A 248 -1.39 34.17 13.89
N ARG A 249 -0.56 35.07 14.37
CA ARG A 249 -0.58 36.47 13.99
C ARG A 249 -0.06 36.69 12.56
N ASP A 250 0.96 35.93 12.20
CA ASP A 250 1.65 36.13 10.92
C ASP A 250 1.03 35.29 9.78
N ASN A 251 0.13 34.35 10.12
CA ASN A 251 -0.43 33.40 9.15
C ASN A 251 -1.95 33.29 9.26
N GLU A 252 -2.63 33.55 8.15
CA GLU A 252 -4.10 33.48 8.09
C GLU A 252 -4.60 32.07 8.36
N VAL A 253 -5.37 31.89 9.42
CA VAL A 253 -6.14 30.67 9.66
C VAL A 253 -7.35 30.67 8.74
N PHE A 254 -7.54 29.56 8.03
CA PHE A 254 -8.66 29.37 7.10
C PHE A 254 -9.73 28.43 7.65
N CYS A 255 -9.34 27.35 8.31
CA CYS A 255 -10.26 26.34 8.84
C CYS A 255 -9.80 25.80 10.19
N VAL A 256 -10.72 25.18 10.91
CA VAL A 256 -10.45 24.55 12.21
C VAL A 256 -11.19 23.24 12.36
N ALA A 257 -10.56 22.29 13.03
CA ALA A 257 -11.17 21.06 13.51
C ALA A 257 -10.74 20.79 14.96
N SER A 258 -11.59 20.14 15.75
CA SER A 258 -11.28 19.80 17.14
C SER A 258 -11.77 18.40 17.48
N SER A 259 -10.96 17.67 18.24
CA SER A 259 -11.32 16.36 18.78
C SER A 259 -10.63 16.13 20.12
N GLY A 260 -11.38 15.79 21.15
CA GLY A 260 -10.82 15.59 22.49
C GLY A 260 -10.01 16.81 22.95
N ASN A 261 -8.75 16.59 23.27
CA ASN A 261 -7.83 17.66 23.71
C ASN A 261 -7.06 18.32 22.56
N GLN A 262 -7.36 18.04 21.31
CA GLN A 262 -6.65 18.58 20.16
C GLN A 262 -7.48 19.61 19.40
N ILE A 263 -6.81 20.66 18.93
CA ILE A 263 -7.31 21.64 17.97
C ILE A 263 -6.34 21.65 16.79
N ALA A 264 -6.86 21.43 15.58
CA ALA A 264 -6.11 21.61 14.35
C ALA A 264 -6.55 22.91 13.67
N LEU A 265 -5.60 23.77 13.34
CA LEU A 265 -5.79 25.03 12.64
C LEU A 265 -5.12 24.94 11.29
N GLY A 266 -5.89 25.02 10.22
CA GLY A 266 -5.39 25.02 8.85
C GLY A 266 -5.19 26.45 8.36
N THR A 267 -4.03 26.70 7.74
CA THR A 267 -3.65 28.03 7.25
C THR A 267 -3.67 28.10 5.72
N VAL A 268 -3.63 29.30 5.18
CA VAL A 268 -3.59 29.53 3.73
C VAL A 268 -2.21 29.23 3.15
N HIS A 269 -1.12 29.46 3.89
CA HIS A 269 0.24 29.38 3.31
C HIS A 269 1.24 28.51 4.09
N LYS A 270 0.94 28.12 5.33
CA LYS A 270 1.89 27.44 6.22
C LYS A 270 1.44 26.07 6.71
N GLY A 271 0.43 25.48 6.05
CA GLY A 271 -0.07 24.15 6.41
C GLY A 271 -0.93 24.16 7.66
N ILE A 272 -0.72 23.17 8.52
CA ILE A 272 -1.55 22.89 9.70
C ILE A 272 -0.72 23.07 10.97
N ILE A 273 -1.31 23.72 11.96
CA ILE A 273 -0.82 23.68 13.33
C ILE A 273 -1.79 22.85 14.19
N LEU A 274 -1.29 21.86 14.87
CA LEU A 274 -2.03 21.04 15.83
C LEU A 274 -1.64 21.45 17.25
N VAL A 275 -2.60 21.83 18.05
CA VAL A 275 -2.43 22.31 19.43
C VAL A 275 -3.07 21.34 20.40
N ASN A 276 -2.37 20.95 21.43
CA ASN A 276 -2.96 20.25 22.56
C ASN A 276 -3.48 21.26 23.60
N LYS A 277 -4.78 21.24 23.87
CA LYS A 277 -5.48 22.19 24.76
C LYS A 277 -4.97 22.20 26.22
N GLN A 278 -4.39 21.10 26.68
CA GLN A 278 -3.95 20.94 28.07
C GLN A 278 -2.45 21.25 28.26
N THR A 279 -1.63 20.72 27.33
CA THR A 279 -0.15 20.80 27.46
C THR A 279 0.42 21.98 26.67
N LEU A 280 -0.37 22.62 25.81
CA LEU A 280 0.03 23.66 24.87
C LEU A 280 1.16 23.25 23.92
N VAL A 281 1.42 21.96 23.82
CA VAL A 281 2.38 21.41 22.85
C VAL A 281 1.80 21.57 21.46
N THR A 282 2.60 22.14 20.56
CA THR A 282 2.23 22.38 19.17
C THR A 282 2.99 21.46 18.24
N LYS A 283 2.32 20.98 17.17
CA LYS A 283 2.94 20.27 16.05
C LYS A 283 2.54 20.98 14.76
N TYR A 284 3.46 21.03 13.82
CA TYR A 284 3.25 21.68 12.55
C TYR A 284 3.33 20.64 11.41
N PHE A 285 2.45 20.80 10.42
CA PHE A 285 2.45 19.97 9.21
C PHE A 285 2.42 20.89 7.99
N ASN A 286 3.36 20.72 7.08
CA ASN A 286 3.51 21.52 5.87
C ASN A 286 4.15 20.69 4.76
N GLU A 287 4.37 21.26 3.58
CA GLU A 287 5.02 20.56 2.47
C GLU A 287 6.43 20.04 2.83
N ASN A 288 7.16 20.74 3.71
CA ASN A 288 8.50 20.29 4.12
C ASN A 288 8.48 19.01 4.97
N ASN A 289 7.36 18.68 5.58
CA ASN A 289 7.25 17.48 6.42
C ASN A 289 6.11 16.54 6.00
N GLY A 290 5.68 16.62 4.73
CA GLY A 290 4.90 15.57 4.08
C GLY A 290 3.50 15.95 3.60
N LEU A 291 3.00 17.16 3.82
CA LEU A 291 1.76 17.60 3.16
C LEU A 291 1.96 17.79 1.66
N GLN A 292 0.94 17.50 0.86
CA GLN A 292 0.95 17.76 -0.58
C GLN A 292 0.87 19.25 -0.91
N ASN A 293 0.27 20.05 -0.04
CA ASN A 293 0.09 21.50 -0.23
C ASN A 293 -0.08 22.22 1.10
N ASN A 294 0.46 23.45 1.20
CA ASN A 294 0.36 24.28 2.40
C ASN A 294 -0.98 24.99 2.56
N THR A 295 -1.79 25.08 1.52
CA THR A 295 -3.12 25.70 1.58
C THR A 295 -4.15 24.67 2.05
N VAL A 296 -4.63 24.84 3.28
CA VAL A 296 -5.56 23.92 3.93
C VAL A 296 -6.97 24.48 3.89
N LEU A 297 -7.85 23.87 3.11
CA LEU A 297 -9.22 24.33 2.91
C LEU A 297 -10.21 23.76 3.93
N SER A 298 -9.97 22.52 4.37
CA SER A 298 -10.86 21.85 5.32
C SER A 298 -10.13 20.78 6.12
N MET A 299 -10.65 20.46 7.30
CA MET A 299 -10.12 19.39 8.14
C MET A 299 -11.24 18.69 8.90
N ALA A 300 -11.04 17.42 9.19
CA ALA A 300 -11.90 16.64 10.08
C ALA A 300 -11.10 15.55 10.80
N PHE A 301 -11.35 15.36 12.08
CA PHE A 301 -10.87 14.19 12.80
C PHE A 301 -11.77 12.99 12.54
N ASP A 302 -11.17 11.83 12.39
CA ASP A 302 -11.89 10.56 12.41
C ASP A 302 -12.14 10.07 13.86
N ARG A 303 -12.82 8.92 13.99
CA ARG A 303 -13.07 8.29 15.30
C ARG A 303 -11.80 7.82 16.01
N SER A 304 -10.74 7.56 15.26
CA SER A 304 -9.43 7.19 15.79
C SER A 304 -8.59 8.42 16.18
N HIS A 305 -9.20 9.62 16.13
CA HIS A 305 -8.54 10.92 16.37
C HIS A 305 -7.34 11.17 15.44
N ASN A 306 -7.31 10.58 14.25
CA ASN A 306 -6.43 10.98 13.15
C ASN A 306 -7.07 12.11 12.36
N LEU A 307 -6.27 12.83 11.60
CA LEU A 307 -6.71 14.05 10.94
C LEU A 307 -6.75 13.90 9.42
N TRP A 308 -7.93 14.10 8.82
CA TRP A 308 -8.09 14.32 7.40
C TRP A 308 -7.90 15.80 7.09
N ALA A 309 -7.14 16.11 6.06
CA ALA A 309 -6.91 17.46 5.55
C ALA A 309 -7.28 17.54 4.07
N GLY A 310 -8.22 18.41 3.75
CA GLY A 310 -8.57 18.76 2.38
C GLY A 310 -7.80 20.00 1.97
N LEU A 311 -6.97 19.85 0.97
CA LEU A 311 -6.03 20.88 0.53
C LEU A 311 -6.53 21.57 -0.74
N ASP A 312 -5.87 22.64 -1.14
CA ASP A 312 -6.05 23.23 -2.46
C ASP A 312 -5.61 22.27 -3.57
N SER A 313 -4.63 21.40 -3.26
CA SER A 313 -4.19 20.33 -4.15
C SER A 313 -4.02 19.03 -3.38
N GLY A 314 -5.04 18.14 -3.46
CA GLY A 314 -5.00 16.82 -2.84
C GLY A 314 -5.75 16.71 -1.52
N ILE A 315 -5.71 15.49 -0.99
CA ILE A 315 -6.29 15.12 0.31
C ILE A 315 -5.21 14.36 1.07
N ASP A 316 -4.95 14.79 2.30
CA ASP A 316 -3.97 14.12 3.17
C ASP A 316 -4.65 13.52 4.40
N TYR A 317 -4.13 12.35 4.81
CA TYR A 317 -4.53 11.70 6.04
C TYR A 317 -3.32 11.62 6.99
N ILE A 318 -3.42 12.28 8.12
CA ILE A 318 -2.34 12.41 9.10
C ILE A 318 -2.60 11.44 10.26
N CYS A 319 -1.73 10.44 10.39
CA CYS A 319 -1.81 9.41 11.43
C CYS A 319 -1.26 9.93 12.77
N LEU A 320 -2.07 10.66 13.52
CA LEU A 320 -1.65 11.30 14.78
C LEU A 320 -1.39 10.30 15.91
N ASN A 321 -2.12 9.18 15.91
CA ASN A 321 -2.04 8.14 16.94
C ASN A 321 -1.21 6.92 16.50
N SER A 322 -0.48 7.04 15.39
CA SER A 322 0.45 5.99 14.98
C SER A 322 1.59 5.87 15.98
N SER A 323 1.96 4.62 16.31
CA SER A 323 3.21 4.34 17.01
C SER A 323 4.43 4.57 16.12
N LEU A 324 4.22 4.70 14.82
CA LEU A 324 5.24 5.03 13.84
C LEU A 324 5.23 6.52 13.51
N THR A 325 6.42 7.08 13.46
CA THR A 325 6.67 8.45 12.99
C THR A 325 7.78 8.40 11.95
N ASN A 326 7.74 9.28 10.96
CA ASN A 326 8.71 9.27 9.88
C ASN A 326 9.70 10.42 10.04
N LEU A 327 10.97 10.14 9.77
CA LEU A 327 11.97 11.18 9.58
C LEU A 327 11.99 11.60 8.11
N TYR A 328 10.82 11.98 7.59
CA TYR A 328 10.74 12.53 6.26
C TYR A 328 11.04 14.03 6.31
N THR A 329 12.09 14.45 5.64
CA THR A 329 12.48 15.85 5.58
C THR A 329 12.75 16.25 4.14
N TYR A 330 11.78 16.86 3.49
CA TYR A 330 12.09 17.67 2.33
C TYR A 330 12.85 18.93 2.84
N PRO A 331 13.99 19.35 2.29
CA PRO A 331 14.59 18.90 1.02
C PRO A 331 15.65 17.81 1.17
N TYR A 332 15.81 17.18 2.32
CA TYR A 332 16.85 16.16 2.55
C TYR A 332 16.43 14.81 1.98
N SER A 333 16.80 14.56 0.77
CA SER A 333 16.73 13.21 0.21
C SER A 333 17.92 12.40 0.74
N PHE A 334 17.73 11.74 1.90
CA PHE A 334 18.77 10.88 2.48
C PHE A 334 19.07 9.65 1.64
N GLY A 335 18.16 9.29 0.73
CA GLY A 335 18.16 8.00 0.09
C GLY A 335 17.69 6.90 1.04
N THR A 336 17.99 5.66 0.69
CA THR A 336 17.66 4.48 1.47
C THR A 336 18.48 4.43 2.76
N GLY A 337 17.79 4.22 3.90
CA GLY A 337 18.43 4.04 5.21
C GLY A 337 18.93 2.61 5.41
N TYR A 338 20.11 2.45 5.96
CA TYR A 338 20.71 1.13 6.25
C TYR A 338 21.13 0.96 7.71
N ALA A 339 21.51 2.02 8.38
CA ALA A 339 22.03 1.96 9.74
C ALA A 339 21.66 3.19 10.56
N ALA A 340 21.43 3.01 11.85
CA ALA A 340 21.31 4.09 12.80
C ALA A 340 22.09 3.73 14.07
N PHE A 341 22.63 4.72 14.78
CA PHE A 341 23.30 4.51 16.06
C PHE A 341 23.29 5.79 16.90
N LEU A 342 22.93 5.65 18.17
CA LEU A 342 23.01 6.76 19.13
C LEU A 342 24.37 6.73 19.83
N HIS A 343 25.17 7.78 19.66
CA HIS A 343 26.51 7.88 20.26
C HIS A 343 26.82 9.32 20.67
N ASN A 344 27.22 9.52 21.93
CA ASN A 344 27.61 10.82 22.49
C ASN A 344 26.60 11.95 22.16
N ASP A 345 25.33 11.74 22.51
CA ASP A 345 24.22 12.67 22.26
C ASP A 345 23.92 12.99 20.78
N PHE A 346 24.47 12.23 19.86
CA PHE A 346 24.14 12.33 18.43
C PHE A 346 23.57 11.02 17.92
N LEU A 347 22.47 11.15 17.18
CA LEU A 347 21.93 10.07 16.38
C LEU A 347 22.55 10.10 14.99
N TYR A 348 23.34 9.09 14.68
CA TYR A 348 23.94 8.88 13.38
C TYR A 348 23.03 8.04 12.51
N LEU A 349 22.91 8.43 11.23
CA LEU A 349 22.02 7.86 10.25
C LEU A 349 22.81 7.51 8.99
N GLY A 350 23.00 6.22 8.74
CA GLY A 350 23.75 5.70 7.59
C GLY A 350 22.83 5.36 6.41
N THR A 351 23.15 5.90 5.24
CA THR A 351 22.36 5.77 4.02
C THR A 351 23.18 5.29 2.83
N ASN A 352 22.54 5.08 1.69
CA ASN A 352 23.23 4.83 0.41
C ASN A 352 23.94 6.07 -0.16
N ARG A 353 23.78 7.25 0.45
CA ARG A 353 24.43 8.52 0.04
C ARG A 353 25.52 9.00 0.97
N GLY A 354 25.54 8.49 2.20
CA GLY A 354 26.51 8.90 3.21
C GLY A 354 26.01 8.69 4.63
N LEU A 355 26.83 9.14 5.58
CA LEU A 355 26.51 9.20 6.99
C LEU A 355 26.04 10.60 7.36
N TYR A 356 24.93 10.67 8.08
CA TYR A 356 24.38 11.91 8.61
C TYR A 356 24.31 11.84 10.13
N TYR A 357 24.23 12.99 10.79
CA TYR A 357 24.06 13.07 12.23
C TYR A 357 23.10 14.18 12.63
N VAL A 358 22.43 13.97 13.75
CA VAL A 358 21.55 14.95 14.39
C VAL A 358 21.71 14.86 15.89
N LYS A 359 21.64 15.99 16.59
CA LYS A 359 21.68 16.00 18.05
C LYS A 359 20.44 15.29 18.62
N TYR A 360 20.65 14.46 19.63
CA TYR A 360 19.58 13.71 20.29
C TYR A 360 19.41 14.21 21.75
N PRO A 361 18.19 14.43 22.27
CA PRO A 361 16.93 14.32 21.56
C PRO A 361 16.81 15.30 20.40
N VAL A 362 16.17 14.83 19.30
CA VAL A 362 16.03 15.64 18.10
C VAL A 362 15.18 16.87 18.38
N VAL A 363 15.73 18.06 18.18
CA VAL A 363 15.02 19.33 18.29
C VAL A 363 14.62 19.76 16.89
N MET A 364 13.36 20.12 16.73
CA MET A 364 12.83 20.63 15.45
C MET A 364 13.01 22.15 15.41
N ASN A 365 13.85 22.64 14.49
CA ASN A 365 13.96 24.07 14.16
C ASN A 365 13.08 24.33 12.93
N ASP A 366 12.13 25.25 13.04
CA ASP A 366 11.16 25.54 11.96
C ASP A 366 10.51 24.27 11.37
N ASN A 367 10.22 23.29 12.23
CA ASN A 367 9.65 21.98 11.91
C ASN A 367 10.58 21.02 11.15
N LEU A 368 11.85 21.34 11.05
CA LEU A 368 12.85 20.45 10.45
C LEU A 368 13.91 20.08 11.49
N PRO A 369 14.35 18.81 11.53
CA PRO A 369 15.49 18.42 12.31
C PRO A 369 16.78 18.99 11.65
N ASP A 370 17.70 19.54 12.45
CA ASP A 370 19.01 20.00 11.96
C ASP A 370 19.94 18.80 11.69
N ILE A 371 19.66 18.08 10.59
CA ILE A 371 20.44 16.92 10.18
C ILE A 371 21.57 17.37 9.27
N LYS A 372 22.79 16.97 9.61
CA LYS A 372 24.00 17.34 8.89
C LYS A 372 24.74 16.12 8.34
N PRO A 373 25.38 16.23 7.18
CA PRO A 373 26.27 15.18 6.71
C PRO A 373 27.53 15.11 7.56
N VAL A 374 28.02 13.91 7.80
CA VAL A 374 29.36 13.70 8.36
C VAL A 374 30.37 13.92 7.24
N GLY A 375 31.43 14.67 7.53
CA GLY A 375 32.50 14.94 6.56
C GLY A 375 33.13 13.66 6.00
N HIS A 376 33.46 13.66 4.72
CA HIS A 376 34.03 12.53 3.97
C HIS A 376 33.20 11.25 3.88
N SER A 377 31.90 11.31 4.20
CA SER A 377 31.00 10.14 4.29
C SER A 377 30.24 9.79 3.01
N SER A 378 30.48 10.48 1.91
CA SER A 378 29.76 10.22 0.64
C SER A 378 29.95 8.77 0.17
N GLY A 379 28.86 8.07 -0.14
CA GLY A 379 28.80 6.68 -0.59
C GLY A 379 27.92 5.80 0.31
N GLN A 380 27.95 4.49 0.09
CA GLN A 380 27.11 3.55 0.78
C GLN A 380 27.61 3.25 2.19
N VAL A 381 26.82 3.55 3.20
CA VAL A 381 27.02 3.14 4.59
C VAL A 381 26.19 1.88 4.86
N TRP A 382 26.87 0.77 5.14
CA TRP A 382 26.18 -0.50 5.40
C TRP A 382 25.77 -0.69 6.85
N ASN A 383 26.64 -0.26 7.77
CA ASN A 383 26.41 -0.46 9.19
C ASN A 383 27.12 0.57 10.04
N LEU A 384 26.69 0.70 11.29
CA LEU A 384 27.36 1.43 12.36
C LEU A 384 27.57 0.50 13.53
N CYS A 385 28.75 0.50 14.12
CA CYS A 385 29.13 -0.43 15.18
C CYS A 385 29.95 0.29 16.23
N LYS A 386 29.68 0.01 17.50
CA LYS A 386 30.45 0.57 18.62
C LYS A 386 31.34 -0.50 19.24
N ILE A 387 32.63 -0.23 19.36
CA ILE A 387 33.62 -1.08 20.05
C ILE A 387 34.29 -0.24 21.13
N GLY A 388 34.08 -0.57 22.39
CA GLY A 388 34.48 0.30 23.51
C GLY A 388 33.75 1.65 23.41
N ASP A 389 34.52 2.75 23.33
CA ASP A 389 33.97 4.10 23.16
C ASP A 389 34.06 4.59 21.70
N ASP A 390 34.62 3.81 20.81
CA ASP A 390 34.80 4.17 19.41
C ASP A 390 33.60 3.76 18.57
N LEU A 391 33.06 4.67 17.75
CA LEU A 391 32.02 4.41 16.77
C LEU A 391 32.63 4.21 15.39
N PHE A 392 32.32 3.08 14.76
CA PHE A 392 32.79 2.74 13.41
C PHE A 392 31.67 2.86 12.39
N CYS A 393 32.02 3.43 11.23
CA CYS A 393 31.18 3.43 10.04
C CYS A 393 31.73 2.40 9.05
N LEU A 394 30.88 1.41 8.74
CA LEU A 394 31.18 0.35 7.80
C LEU A 394 30.62 0.75 6.43
N HIS A 395 31.52 1.00 5.51
CA HIS A 395 31.25 1.72 4.28
C HIS A 395 31.71 0.90 3.05
N ASP A 396 31.16 1.16 1.87
CA ASP A 396 31.59 0.54 0.61
C ASP A 396 33.08 0.83 0.30
N ARG A 397 33.62 1.96 0.78
CA ARG A 397 35.00 2.37 0.60
C ARG A 397 35.93 1.96 1.73
N GLY A 398 35.46 1.25 2.74
CA GLY A 398 36.32 0.74 3.83
C GLY A 398 35.75 0.98 5.22
N LEU A 399 36.58 0.78 6.23
CA LEU A 399 36.28 1.04 7.62
C LEU A 399 36.66 2.46 8.00
N PHE A 400 35.74 3.16 8.68
CA PHE A 400 36.01 4.53 9.15
C PHE A 400 35.70 4.63 10.65
N LEU A 401 36.51 5.42 11.35
CA LEU A 401 36.23 5.86 12.72
C LEU A 401 35.47 7.18 12.69
N VAL A 402 34.32 7.23 13.32
CA VAL A 402 33.51 8.44 13.41
C VAL A 402 34.02 9.31 14.57
N LYS A 403 34.34 10.56 14.27
CA LYS A 403 34.83 11.58 15.25
C LYS A 403 33.90 12.80 15.19
N GLY A 404 32.74 12.71 15.83
CA GLY A 404 31.73 13.79 15.80
C GLY A 404 31.19 14.04 14.40
N SER A 405 31.52 15.20 13.82
CA SER A 405 31.07 15.60 12.47
C SER A 405 31.95 15.11 11.31
N GLU A 406 33.02 14.41 11.61
CA GLU A 406 33.99 13.92 10.63
C GLU A 406 34.18 12.40 10.77
N MET A 407 34.70 11.77 9.75
CA MET A 407 35.15 10.37 9.84
C MET A 407 36.53 10.17 9.21
N GLU A 408 37.30 9.29 9.82
CA GLU A 408 38.67 8.97 9.42
C GLU A 408 38.77 7.51 8.97
N ARG A 409 39.36 7.28 7.79
CA ARG A 409 39.53 5.95 7.25
C ARG A 409 40.61 5.17 8.00
N ILE A 410 40.29 3.94 8.38
CA ILE A 410 41.23 3.03 9.04
C ILE A 410 41.69 1.95 8.08
N GLY A 411 43.00 2.00 7.74
CA GLY A 411 43.60 1.05 6.82
C GLY A 411 43.14 1.21 5.36
N ASN A 412 43.71 0.40 4.50
CA ASN A 412 43.42 0.40 3.08
C ASN A 412 42.66 -0.89 2.70
N ILE A 413 41.44 -1.03 3.24
CA ILE A 413 40.52 -2.10 2.90
C ILE A 413 39.32 -1.50 2.21
N SER A 414 38.60 -2.28 1.42
CA SER A 414 37.35 -1.85 0.74
C SER A 414 36.19 -2.75 1.10
N GLY A 415 34.99 -2.20 1.11
CA GLY A 415 33.77 -2.96 1.25
C GLY A 415 33.63 -3.66 2.60
N THR A 416 33.34 -2.90 3.65
CA THR A 416 33.12 -3.43 4.98
C THR A 416 31.63 -3.56 5.29
N TRP A 417 31.22 -4.71 5.85
CA TRP A 417 29.83 -5.02 6.16
C TRP A 417 29.46 -4.84 7.64
N THR A 418 30.24 -5.48 8.51
CA THR A 418 29.99 -5.51 9.95
C THR A 418 31.30 -5.65 10.72
N CYS A 419 31.29 -5.26 11.98
CA CYS A 419 32.41 -5.51 12.89
C CYS A 419 31.91 -5.92 14.29
N GLU A 420 32.72 -6.71 14.98
CA GLU A 420 32.44 -7.17 16.33
C GLU A 420 33.74 -7.29 17.13
N GLN A 421 33.69 -6.91 18.39
CA GLN A 421 34.83 -7.11 19.30
C GLN A 421 35.11 -8.60 19.51
N ILE A 422 36.36 -9.02 19.39
CA ILE A 422 36.73 -10.41 19.59
C ILE A 422 36.50 -10.80 21.05
N MET A 423 35.77 -11.88 21.27
CA MET A 423 35.47 -12.38 22.63
C MET A 423 36.76 -12.57 23.45
N GLY A 424 36.73 -11.96 24.64
CA GLY A 424 37.88 -12.01 25.56
C GLY A 424 39.05 -11.06 25.20
N LYS A 425 38.97 -10.30 24.09
CA LYS A 425 40.04 -9.41 23.63
C LYS A 425 39.54 -7.97 23.45
N LYS A 426 39.78 -7.11 24.46
CA LYS A 426 39.24 -5.74 24.46
C LYS A 426 39.78 -4.83 23.34
N ASN A 427 40.97 -5.12 22.83
CA ASN A 427 41.66 -4.28 21.86
C ASN A 427 41.71 -4.89 20.45
N GLN A 428 40.92 -5.94 20.20
CA GLN A 428 40.89 -6.57 18.89
C GLN A 428 39.43 -6.73 18.42
N MET A 429 39.20 -6.57 17.13
CA MET A 429 37.91 -6.76 16.50
C MET A 429 38.02 -7.53 15.19
N PHE A 430 37.00 -8.32 14.88
CA PHE A 430 36.75 -8.84 13.53
C PHE A 430 36.04 -7.78 12.69
N VAL A 431 36.41 -7.67 11.43
CA VAL A 431 35.77 -6.83 10.44
C VAL A 431 35.45 -7.68 9.22
N GLY A 432 34.18 -7.94 8.96
CA GLY A 432 33.70 -8.64 7.77
C GLY A 432 33.74 -7.72 6.55
N VAL A 433 34.35 -8.19 5.48
CA VAL A 433 34.52 -7.49 4.21
C VAL A 433 33.90 -8.27 3.05
N TYR A 434 33.92 -7.70 1.84
CA TYR A 434 33.35 -8.31 0.64
C TYR A 434 34.00 -9.65 0.24
N ASP A 435 35.26 -9.84 0.59
CA ASP A 435 36.10 -10.97 0.18
C ASP A 435 36.80 -11.67 1.37
N GLY A 436 36.15 -11.70 2.53
CA GLY A 436 36.68 -12.36 3.72
C GLY A 436 36.54 -11.57 4.99
N MET A 437 37.51 -11.69 5.89
CA MET A 437 37.52 -11.05 7.20
C MET A 437 38.91 -10.58 7.57
N TYR A 438 38.94 -9.44 8.27
CA TYR A 438 40.20 -8.87 8.84
C TYR A 438 40.12 -8.85 10.35
N VAL A 439 41.30 -8.94 10.98
CA VAL A 439 41.52 -8.61 12.39
C VAL A 439 42.11 -7.22 12.48
N PHE A 440 41.47 -6.37 13.29
CA PHE A 440 41.99 -5.04 13.64
C PHE A 440 42.42 -5.04 15.11
N GLU A 441 43.42 -4.27 15.41
CA GLU A 441 43.95 -4.13 16.75
C GLU A 441 44.13 -2.66 17.13
N LYS A 442 43.80 -2.32 18.39
CA LYS A 442 44.01 -0.98 18.95
C LYS A 442 45.42 -0.92 19.60
N GLN A 443 46.36 -0.25 18.93
CA GLN A 443 47.71 -0.04 19.40
C GLN A 443 47.92 1.43 19.72
N ASN A 444 48.38 1.74 20.95
CA ASN A 444 48.59 3.12 21.43
C ASN A 444 47.38 4.05 21.19
N GLY A 445 46.17 3.54 21.44
CA GLY A 445 44.93 4.29 21.26
C GLY A 445 44.42 4.38 19.83
N THR A 446 45.15 3.90 18.84
CA THR A 446 44.81 3.96 17.41
C THR A 446 44.51 2.57 16.86
N TRP A 447 43.40 2.43 16.13
CA TRP A 447 43.04 1.21 15.44
C TRP A 447 43.85 1.02 14.16
N LYS A 448 44.38 -0.18 13.95
CA LYS A 448 45.16 -0.55 12.77
C LYS A 448 44.75 -1.93 12.27
N VAL A 449 44.93 -2.17 10.97
CA VAL A 449 44.81 -3.51 10.40
C VAL A 449 45.93 -4.38 10.97
N SER A 450 45.57 -5.49 11.60
CA SER A 450 46.51 -6.48 12.02
C SER A 450 46.85 -7.43 10.87
N HIS A 451 45.86 -8.15 10.36
CA HIS A 451 45.98 -9.07 9.23
C HIS A 451 44.62 -9.44 8.63
N LYS A 452 44.61 -10.01 7.42
CA LYS A 452 43.47 -10.70 6.80
C LYS A 452 43.51 -12.16 7.25
N ILE A 453 42.34 -12.74 7.51
CA ILE A 453 42.21 -14.18 7.83
C ILE A 453 42.39 -14.96 6.54
N GLU A 454 43.47 -15.74 6.47
CA GLU A 454 43.76 -16.59 5.33
C GLU A 454 42.82 -17.79 5.23
N GLY A 455 42.45 -18.20 4.03
CA GLY A 455 41.56 -19.32 3.78
C GLY A 455 40.05 -19.00 3.85
N LEU A 456 39.68 -17.79 4.28
CA LEU A 456 38.30 -17.30 4.27
C LEU A 456 38.11 -16.26 3.16
N PHE A 457 37.50 -16.69 2.05
CA PHE A 457 37.32 -15.84 0.85
C PHE A 457 35.85 -15.46 0.60
N ASP A 458 34.92 -16.08 1.33
CA ASP A 458 33.51 -15.77 1.24
C ASP A 458 33.22 -14.40 1.86
N SER A 459 32.26 -13.66 1.28
CA SER A 459 31.81 -12.39 1.83
C SER A 459 31.27 -12.57 3.24
N CYS A 460 31.80 -11.82 4.20
CA CYS A 460 31.39 -11.89 5.59
C CYS A 460 30.37 -10.78 5.92
N ARG A 461 29.20 -10.83 5.26
CA ARG A 461 28.17 -9.81 5.37
C ARG A 461 27.56 -9.74 6.77
N PHE A 462 27.22 -10.87 7.33
CA PHE A 462 26.76 -11.01 8.70
C PHE A 462 27.55 -12.12 9.38
N PHE A 463 27.96 -11.91 10.61
CA PHE A 463 28.59 -12.95 11.39
C PHE A 463 28.29 -12.78 12.88
N GLU A 464 28.36 -13.88 13.61
CA GLU A 464 28.26 -13.94 15.07
C GLU A 464 29.32 -14.87 15.62
N GLN A 465 29.90 -14.48 16.75
CA GLN A 465 30.91 -15.28 17.43
C GLN A 465 30.27 -16.33 18.34
N GLU A 466 30.50 -17.61 18.08
CA GLU A 466 30.23 -18.72 19.01
C GLU A 466 31.27 -18.73 20.14
N SER A 467 32.51 -18.46 19.80
CA SER A 467 33.65 -18.29 20.70
C SER A 467 34.67 -17.33 20.11
N SER A 468 35.79 -17.10 20.80
CA SER A 468 36.88 -16.28 20.27
C SER A 468 37.53 -16.85 18.99
N ARG A 469 37.29 -18.14 18.66
CA ARG A 469 37.87 -18.84 17.51
C ARG A 469 36.86 -19.46 16.58
N VAL A 470 35.59 -19.45 16.93
CA VAL A 470 34.52 -20.04 16.14
C VAL A 470 33.49 -18.97 15.80
N ILE A 471 33.29 -18.77 14.52
CA ILE A 471 32.35 -17.76 14.01
C ILE A 471 31.37 -18.40 13.01
N TRP A 472 30.15 -17.96 13.06
CA TRP A 472 29.13 -18.23 12.06
C TRP A 472 29.02 -17.08 11.10
N VAL A 473 29.16 -17.34 9.82
CA VAL A 473 29.10 -16.33 8.74
C VAL A 473 27.91 -16.63 7.84
N PHE A 474 27.18 -15.60 7.48
CA PHE A 474 26.10 -15.64 6.49
C PHE A 474 26.29 -14.58 5.42
N ASN A 475 26.19 -14.95 4.15
CA ASN A 475 26.48 -14.08 3.00
C ASN A 475 25.41 -14.07 1.90
N SER A 476 24.17 -14.30 2.20
CA SER A 476 23.03 -14.40 1.27
C SER A 476 22.79 -15.78 0.65
N ASP A 477 23.85 -16.54 0.37
CA ASP A 477 23.75 -17.85 -0.30
C ASP A 477 24.25 -19.01 0.56
N LYS A 478 25.06 -18.72 1.58
CA LYS A 478 25.73 -19.75 2.40
C LYS A 478 25.72 -19.37 3.87
N THR A 479 25.50 -20.36 4.71
CA THR A 479 25.77 -20.28 6.16
C THR A 479 27.00 -21.14 6.45
N LEU A 480 28.05 -20.50 6.95
CA LEU A 480 29.33 -21.11 7.21
C LEU A 480 29.66 -21.12 8.70
N ARG A 481 30.17 -22.23 9.24
CA ARG A 481 30.83 -22.29 10.53
C ARG A 481 32.32 -22.34 10.31
N VAL A 482 33.02 -21.31 10.75
CA VAL A 482 34.44 -21.13 10.54
C VAL A 482 35.19 -21.30 11.85
N GLU A 483 36.13 -22.20 11.90
CA GLU A 483 37.03 -22.39 13.02
C GLU A 483 38.40 -21.78 12.70
N LEU A 484 38.82 -20.86 13.54
CA LEU A 484 40.04 -20.10 13.35
C LEU A 484 41.26 -20.72 14.11
N SER A 485 42.44 -20.55 13.56
CA SER A 485 43.69 -20.85 14.26
C SER A 485 43.84 -20.08 15.57
N ALA A 486 44.68 -20.58 16.49
CA ALA A 486 44.86 -19.98 17.81
C ALA A 486 45.37 -18.52 17.74
N ASP A 487 46.10 -18.17 16.70
CA ASP A 487 46.62 -16.82 16.42
C ASP A 487 45.66 -15.98 15.58
N LEU A 488 44.50 -16.53 15.19
CA LEU A 488 43.44 -15.92 14.38
C LEU A 488 43.87 -15.56 12.94
N LYS A 489 44.99 -16.09 12.44
CA LYS A 489 45.51 -15.71 11.13
C LYS A 489 44.89 -16.47 9.97
N ARG A 490 44.34 -17.68 10.20
CA ARG A 490 43.79 -18.53 9.14
C ARG A 490 42.56 -19.27 9.60
N ALA A 491 41.69 -19.60 8.68
CA ALA A 491 40.59 -20.53 8.87
C ALA A 491 41.14 -21.97 8.78
N GLU A 492 41.02 -22.74 9.88
CA GLU A 492 41.45 -24.13 9.96
C GLU A 492 40.39 -25.09 9.43
N ASN A 493 39.13 -24.75 9.67
CA ASN A 493 37.98 -25.57 9.24
C ASN A 493 36.83 -24.66 8.83
N ILE A 494 36.26 -24.91 7.65
CA ILE A 494 35.08 -24.20 7.15
C ILE A 494 34.05 -25.25 6.76
N LYS A 495 32.92 -25.26 7.46
CA LYS A 495 31.77 -26.12 7.17
C LYS A 495 30.60 -25.29 6.67
N SER A 496 29.91 -25.76 5.63
CA SER A 496 28.68 -25.15 5.11
C SER A 496 27.45 -25.88 5.65
N TYR A 497 26.45 -25.10 6.03
CA TYR A 497 25.17 -25.58 6.56
C TYR A 497 24.02 -25.07 5.69
N GLY A 498 23.24 -25.98 5.15
CA GLY A 498 22.09 -25.74 4.30
C GLY A 498 21.00 -26.76 4.54
N VAL A 499 20.19 -27.05 3.54
CA VAL A 499 19.08 -28.01 3.63
C VAL A 499 19.54 -29.39 4.06
N THR A 500 20.68 -29.84 3.54
CA THR A 500 21.29 -31.15 3.89
C THR A 500 21.71 -31.25 5.36
N LYS A 501 21.85 -30.12 6.03
CA LYS A 501 22.24 -30.00 7.44
C LYS A 501 21.10 -29.50 8.33
N GLY A 502 19.85 -29.58 7.86
CA GLY A 502 18.64 -29.34 8.67
C GLY A 502 18.00 -27.96 8.57
N PHE A 503 18.51 -27.05 7.74
CA PHE A 503 17.80 -25.82 7.44
C PHE A 503 16.62 -26.04 6.50
N PRO A 504 15.56 -25.20 6.53
CA PRO A 504 14.41 -25.33 5.66
C PRO A 504 14.66 -24.83 4.22
N SER A 505 15.73 -24.04 4.03
CA SER A 505 16.15 -23.45 2.74
C SER A 505 17.65 -23.16 2.77
N GLU A 506 18.23 -22.90 1.60
CA GLU A 506 19.63 -22.43 1.46
C GLU A 506 19.77 -20.92 1.63
N ARG A 507 18.66 -20.17 1.53
CA ARG A 507 18.61 -18.70 1.51
C ARG A 507 17.76 -18.18 2.65
N GLU A 508 17.89 -16.86 2.91
CA GLU A 508 17.14 -16.15 3.94
C GLU A 508 17.36 -16.71 5.35
N ILE A 509 18.62 -17.02 5.65
CA ILE A 509 19.04 -17.50 6.97
C ILE A 509 19.82 -16.36 7.64
N TYR A 510 19.34 -15.84 8.75
CA TYR A 510 19.95 -14.73 9.46
C TYR A 510 20.47 -15.20 10.82
N VAL A 511 21.77 -15.10 11.03
CA VAL A 511 22.37 -15.40 12.31
C VAL A 511 22.10 -14.29 13.32
N SER A 512 21.75 -14.68 14.55
CA SER A 512 21.43 -13.77 15.64
C SER A 512 21.88 -14.36 16.96
N LYS A 513 22.28 -13.50 17.89
CA LYS A 513 22.71 -13.93 19.24
C LYS A 513 21.71 -13.43 20.28
N LEU A 514 21.11 -14.34 21.00
CA LEU A 514 20.17 -14.06 22.08
C LEU A 514 20.65 -14.76 23.35
N ASN A 515 20.78 -14.03 24.45
CA ASN A 515 21.20 -14.57 25.76
C ASN A 515 22.45 -15.45 25.64
N HIS A 516 23.47 -14.99 24.93
CA HIS A 516 24.75 -15.66 24.65
C HIS A 516 24.65 -16.92 23.77
N LYS A 517 23.46 -17.32 23.28
CA LYS A 517 23.26 -18.46 22.38
C LYS A 517 22.98 -17.98 20.97
N ILE A 518 23.48 -18.72 19.99
CA ILE A 518 23.30 -18.40 18.58
C ILE A 518 22.04 -19.07 18.05
N TYR A 519 21.20 -18.29 17.38
CA TYR A 519 20.01 -18.71 16.67
C TYR A 519 20.06 -18.27 15.22
N PHE A 520 19.39 -19.01 14.38
CA PHE A 520 19.26 -18.74 12.95
C PHE A 520 17.80 -18.49 12.63
N ALA A 521 17.49 -17.25 12.29
CA ALA A 521 16.15 -16.86 11.87
C ALA A 521 15.93 -17.23 10.41
N THR A 522 14.79 -17.85 10.10
CA THR A 522 14.39 -18.23 8.74
C THR A 522 12.90 -17.91 8.53
N PRO A 523 12.42 -17.85 7.27
CA PRO A 523 10.98 -17.69 7.01
C PRO A 523 10.09 -18.82 7.55
N LYS A 524 10.68 -19.95 7.98
CA LYS A 524 9.97 -21.11 8.53
C LYS A 524 10.23 -21.35 10.01
N GLY A 525 10.72 -20.34 10.73
CA GLY A 525 10.97 -20.43 12.16
C GLY A 525 12.44 -20.21 12.56
N ALA A 526 12.72 -20.29 13.84
CA ALA A 526 14.07 -20.19 14.40
C ALA A 526 14.74 -21.55 14.52
N TYR A 527 16.03 -21.59 14.21
CA TYR A 527 16.86 -22.78 14.29
C TYR A 527 18.03 -22.57 15.21
N GLU A 528 18.55 -23.64 15.80
CA GLU A 528 19.76 -23.67 16.59
C GLU A 528 20.68 -24.81 16.18
N TYR A 529 21.97 -24.63 16.37
CA TYR A 529 22.97 -25.66 16.09
C TYR A 529 23.02 -26.71 17.18
N ASN A 530 22.96 -27.97 16.79
CA ASN A 530 23.16 -29.10 17.67
C ASN A 530 24.54 -29.70 17.43
N ASP A 531 25.46 -29.50 18.37
CA ASP A 531 26.85 -29.95 18.29
C ASP A 531 26.99 -31.49 18.22
N LYS A 532 26.07 -32.24 18.87
CA LYS A 532 26.12 -33.71 18.90
C LYS A 532 25.77 -34.34 17.55
N SER A 533 24.86 -33.77 16.81
CA SER A 533 24.40 -34.27 15.52
C SER A 533 25.07 -33.54 14.34
N ASP A 534 25.81 -32.49 14.57
CA ASP A 534 26.38 -31.58 13.58
C ASP A 534 25.33 -31.08 12.56
N CYS A 535 24.14 -30.78 13.06
CA CYS A 535 22.98 -30.37 12.27
C CYS A 535 22.21 -29.23 12.93
N MET A 536 21.44 -28.51 12.13
CA MET A 536 20.48 -27.54 12.61
C MET A 536 19.20 -28.21 13.07
N GLN A 537 18.65 -27.74 14.15
CA GLN A 537 17.38 -28.20 14.67
C GLN A 537 16.46 -27.00 14.95
N HIS A 538 15.15 -27.23 14.79
CA HIS A 538 14.14 -26.21 15.01
C HIS A 538 14.08 -25.84 16.50
N SER A 539 14.10 -24.54 16.81
CA SER A 539 14.11 -24.03 18.18
C SER A 539 12.69 -23.78 18.70
N LYS A 540 12.13 -24.76 19.39
CA LYS A 540 10.84 -24.64 20.06
C LYS A 540 10.81 -23.52 21.12
N GLU A 541 11.97 -23.19 21.69
CA GLU A 541 12.10 -22.13 22.68
C GLU A 541 11.72 -20.78 22.11
N ILE A 542 12.28 -20.42 20.98
CA ILE A 542 12.02 -19.13 20.31
C ILE A 542 10.60 -19.09 19.74
N ASP A 543 10.11 -20.18 19.15
CA ASP A 543 8.75 -20.19 18.60
C ASP A 543 7.69 -20.05 19.70
N ASN A 544 7.88 -20.71 20.84
CA ASN A 544 6.99 -20.53 22.00
C ASN A 544 7.08 -19.11 22.56
N LEU A 545 8.28 -18.51 22.59
CA LEU A 545 8.47 -17.12 23.02
C LEU A 545 7.72 -16.13 22.12
N LEU A 546 7.70 -16.37 20.84
CA LEU A 546 7.07 -15.53 19.82
C LEU A 546 5.65 -16.00 19.43
N ASN A 547 5.06 -16.89 20.24
CA ASN A 547 3.69 -17.39 20.13
C ASN A 547 3.33 -17.98 18.76
N GLY A 548 4.28 -18.71 18.18
CA GLY A 548 4.09 -19.39 16.88
C GLY A 548 4.14 -18.50 15.65
N THR A 549 4.57 -17.25 15.80
CA THR A 549 4.91 -16.41 14.62
C THR A 549 6.00 -17.13 13.83
N THR A 550 5.75 -17.41 12.54
CA THR A 550 6.56 -18.37 11.77
C THR A 550 7.50 -17.72 10.76
N THR A 551 7.44 -16.41 10.58
CA THR A 551 8.25 -15.72 9.57
C THR A 551 9.21 -14.76 10.27
N TYR A 552 10.49 -15.17 10.34
CA TYR A 552 11.55 -14.33 10.90
C TYR A 552 12.55 -13.97 9.81
N SER A 553 12.83 -12.68 9.60
CA SER A 553 14.02 -12.26 8.88
C SER A 553 15.18 -11.97 9.82
N ARG A 554 14.94 -11.54 11.05
CA ARG A 554 15.97 -11.28 12.05
C ARG A 554 15.43 -11.36 13.47
N LEU A 555 16.30 -11.77 14.40
CA LEU A 555 16.05 -11.73 15.84
C LEU A 555 17.04 -10.76 16.49
N LEU A 556 16.58 -9.98 17.44
CA LEU A 556 17.38 -9.00 18.18
C LEU A 556 17.04 -9.07 19.67
N GLU A 557 18.04 -9.03 20.54
CA GLU A 557 17.86 -8.87 21.99
C GLU A 557 18.14 -7.44 22.41
N PHE A 558 17.21 -6.83 23.14
CA PHE A 558 17.42 -5.53 23.74
C PHE A 558 16.66 -5.43 25.08
N ASN A 559 17.39 -5.11 26.18
CA ASN A 559 16.83 -4.86 27.52
C ASN A 559 15.78 -5.89 27.99
N ASN A 560 16.08 -7.20 27.87
CA ASN A 560 15.19 -8.34 28.17
C ASN A 560 13.96 -8.49 27.23
N HIS A 561 13.95 -7.86 26.09
CA HIS A 561 12.99 -8.14 25.03
C HIS A 561 13.70 -8.88 23.90
N VAL A 562 13.01 -9.83 23.28
CA VAL A 562 13.35 -10.37 21.97
C VAL A 562 12.46 -9.67 20.96
N ILE A 563 13.08 -9.10 19.97
CA ILE A 563 12.42 -8.44 18.86
C ILE A 563 12.61 -9.33 17.63
N SER A 564 11.54 -9.80 17.06
CA SER A 564 11.57 -10.46 15.77
C SER A 564 11.17 -9.47 14.69
N LEU A 565 11.93 -9.47 13.61
CA LEU A 565 11.71 -8.62 12.45
C LEU A 565 11.33 -9.51 11.28
N SER A 566 10.27 -9.15 10.56
CA SER A 566 9.91 -9.70 9.26
C SER A 566 9.77 -8.56 8.25
N HIS A 567 9.51 -8.86 7.00
CA HIS A 567 9.36 -7.82 5.96
C HIS A 567 8.28 -6.78 6.26
N LYS A 568 7.28 -7.13 7.08
CA LYS A 568 6.09 -6.30 7.28
C LYS A 568 5.65 -6.14 8.74
N GLU A 569 6.27 -6.85 9.65
CA GLU A 569 5.87 -6.82 11.06
C GLU A 569 7.06 -6.87 12.00
N ILE A 570 6.87 -6.32 13.18
CA ILE A 570 7.80 -6.41 14.29
C ILE A 570 7.06 -7.05 15.45
N CYS A 571 7.58 -8.16 15.96
CA CYS A 571 7.06 -8.78 17.16
C CYS A 571 8.02 -8.52 18.33
N ILE A 572 7.49 -8.12 19.49
CA ILE A 572 8.26 -7.83 20.67
C ILE A 572 7.79 -8.73 21.81
N ALA A 573 8.65 -9.62 22.30
CA ALA A 573 8.38 -10.53 23.39
C ALA A 573 9.24 -10.20 24.60
N ASN A 574 8.69 -10.32 25.83
CA ASN A 574 9.42 -10.05 27.07
C ASN A 574 10.03 -11.33 27.65
N LEU A 575 11.36 -11.44 27.68
CA LEU A 575 12.10 -12.59 28.19
C LEU A 575 11.90 -12.85 29.70
N ARG A 576 11.64 -11.82 30.51
CA ARG A 576 11.46 -12.00 31.98
C ARG A 576 10.17 -12.75 32.29
N ASN A 577 9.12 -12.50 31.54
CA ASN A 577 7.84 -13.14 31.73
C ASN A 577 7.91 -14.63 31.36
N TYR A 578 8.61 -14.94 30.27
CA TYR A 578 8.82 -16.31 29.81
C TYR A 578 9.59 -17.15 30.85
N LYS A 579 10.71 -16.63 31.40
CA LYS A 579 11.52 -17.31 32.43
C LYS A 579 10.77 -17.56 33.73
N LYS A 580 9.69 -16.82 34.00
CA LYS A 580 8.84 -16.99 35.20
C LYS A 580 7.64 -17.90 34.94
N GLY A 581 7.52 -18.53 33.76
CA GLY A 581 6.38 -19.38 33.41
C GLY A 581 5.08 -18.62 33.16
N ALA A 582 5.11 -17.29 33.15
CA ALA A 582 3.96 -16.48 32.73
C ALA A 582 3.84 -16.45 31.21
N ALA A 583 2.62 -16.39 30.68
CA ALA A 583 2.38 -16.23 29.25
C ALA A 583 3.10 -14.98 28.73
N THR A 584 3.96 -15.16 27.74
CA THR A 584 4.66 -14.05 27.07
C THR A 584 3.66 -13.35 26.16
N VAL A 585 3.52 -12.05 26.33
CA VAL A 585 2.70 -11.24 25.44
C VAL A 585 3.54 -10.88 24.22
N VAL A 586 3.18 -11.41 23.06
CA VAL A 586 3.72 -11.01 21.78
C VAL A 586 2.84 -9.90 21.23
N VAL A 587 3.46 -8.78 20.86
CA VAL A 587 2.76 -7.64 20.26
C VAL A 587 3.23 -7.53 18.81
N PRO A 588 2.47 -8.03 17.83
CA PRO A 588 2.77 -7.76 16.43
C PRO A 588 2.55 -6.27 16.18
N ILE A 589 3.51 -5.63 15.53
CA ILE A 589 3.45 -4.23 15.16
C ILE A 589 3.49 -4.18 13.64
N GLU A 590 2.36 -3.87 13.06
CA GLU A 590 2.25 -3.63 11.62
C GLU A 590 3.03 -2.36 11.25
N LEU A 591 3.75 -2.39 10.14
CA LEU A 591 4.56 -1.28 9.63
C LEU A 591 3.89 -0.63 8.40
N PRO A 592 2.75 0.03 8.54
CA PRO A 592 2.07 0.63 7.41
C PRO A 592 2.91 1.75 6.81
N GLY A 593 3.20 1.65 5.50
CA GLY A 593 3.95 2.65 4.76
C GLY A 593 5.45 2.71 5.05
N VAL A 594 6.02 1.69 5.71
CA VAL A 594 7.46 1.52 5.90
C VAL A 594 7.90 0.27 5.14
N GLU A 595 8.62 0.46 4.05
CA GLU A 595 9.23 -0.63 3.29
C GLU A 595 10.64 -0.89 3.80
N LEU A 596 10.86 -2.07 4.39
CA LEU A 596 12.18 -2.47 4.86
C LEU A 596 13.08 -2.80 3.69
N VAL A 597 14.34 -2.43 3.81
CA VAL A 597 15.36 -2.73 2.79
C VAL A 597 15.61 -4.23 2.75
N GLN A 598 15.21 -4.88 1.67
CA GLN A 598 15.30 -6.32 1.51
C GLN A 598 16.74 -6.83 1.69
N GLY A 599 16.93 -7.80 2.56
CA GLY A 599 18.24 -8.39 2.92
C GLY A 599 19.13 -7.49 3.77
N ALA A 600 18.63 -6.32 4.22
CA ALA A 600 19.29 -5.42 5.16
C ALA A 600 18.33 -4.94 6.26
N GLU A 601 17.26 -5.70 6.48
CA GLU A 601 16.25 -5.42 7.49
C GLU A 601 16.90 -5.20 8.85
N LYS A 602 16.60 -4.08 9.47
CA LYS A 602 17.23 -3.69 10.74
C LYS A 602 16.27 -2.87 11.59
N ILE A 603 16.36 -3.07 12.88
CA ILE A 603 15.75 -2.19 13.88
C ILE A 603 16.82 -1.82 14.89
N VAL A 604 16.85 -0.56 15.27
CA VAL A 604 17.88 -0.02 16.18
C VAL A 604 17.18 0.56 17.39
N PRO A 605 17.20 -0.13 18.55
CA PRO A 605 16.67 0.42 19.78
C PRO A 605 17.50 1.63 20.23
N LEU A 606 16.84 2.74 20.55
CA LEU A 606 17.46 3.89 21.20
C LEU A 606 17.29 3.81 22.73
N ASN A 607 16.13 3.32 23.16
CA ASN A 607 15.80 3.03 24.55
C ASN A 607 14.60 2.06 24.60
N ASP A 608 14.09 1.74 25.80
CA ASP A 608 12.98 0.80 26.00
C ASP A 608 11.66 1.20 25.30
N SER A 609 11.53 2.46 24.92
CA SER A 609 10.31 3.01 24.35
C SER A 609 10.44 3.46 22.89
N LEU A 610 11.66 3.57 22.37
CA LEU A 610 11.93 4.15 21.06
C LEU A 610 12.92 3.30 20.26
N MET A 611 12.56 3.02 19.00
CA MET A 611 13.38 2.27 18.05
C MET A 611 13.42 3.00 16.71
N VAL A 612 14.56 3.01 16.04
CA VAL A 612 14.73 3.52 14.67
C VAL A 612 14.68 2.36 13.69
N ILE A 613 13.93 2.54 12.61
CA ILE A 613 13.77 1.57 11.54
C ILE A 613 14.30 2.19 10.25
N PRO A 614 15.50 1.78 9.78
CA PRO A 614 15.95 2.10 8.43
C PRO A 614 15.01 1.49 7.38
N ASN A 615 14.67 2.23 6.33
CA ASN A 615 13.75 1.81 5.30
C ASN A 615 14.13 2.40 3.93
N ASP A 616 13.42 2.03 2.86
CA ASP A 616 13.73 2.48 1.50
C ASP A 616 13.60 4.00 1.32
N TYR A 617 12.85 4.67 2.18
CA TYR A 617 12.64 6.13 2.14
C TYR A 617 13.49 6.89 3.17
N GLY A 618 14.35 6.20 3.91
CA GLY A 618 15.19 6.77 4.96
C GLY A 618 15.01 6.10 6.31
N PHE A 619 14.36 6.77 7.27
CA PHE A 619 14.24 6.27 8.64
C PHE A 619 12.85 6.54 9.22
N ALA A 620 12.29 5.56 9.87
CA ALA A 620 11.10 5.70 10.71
C ALA A 620 11.49 5.48 12.18
N MET A 621 10.74 6.07 13.09
CA MET A 621 10.84 5.83 14.52
C MET A 621 9.60 5.12 15.02
N LEU A 622 9.78 4.02 15.71
CA LEU A 622 8.75 3.26 16.40
C LEU A 622 8.73 3.65 17.88
N LYS A 623 7.58 4.12 18.36
CA LYS A 623 7.29 4.23 19.79
C LYS A 623 6.68 2.90 20.24
N VAL A 624 7.42 2.14 21.01
CA VAL A 624 6.92 0.88 21.58
C VAL A 624 5.75 1.23 22.51
N PRO A 625 4.51 0.85 22.18
CA PRO A 625 3.38 1.15 23.05
C PRO A 625 3.63 0.44 24.37
N ALA A 626 3.39 1.12 25.49
CA ALA A 626 3.31 0.45 26.79
C ALA A 626 2.34 -0.72 26.61
N LEU A 627 2.80 -1.94 26.83
CA LEU A 627 2.20 -3.25 26.51
C LEU A 627 0.77 -3.48 27.08
N LYS A 628 0.03 -2.46 27.44
CA LYS A 628 -1.24 -2.54 28.17
C LYS A 628 -2.47 -1.98 27.47
N THR A 629 -2.38 -1.37 26.34
CA THR A 629 -3.58 -0.87 25.66
C THR A 629 -3.87 -1.70 24.42
N LYS A 630 -4.81 -2.68 24.54
CA LYS A 630 -5.58 -3.10 23.37
C LYS A 630 -6.19 -1.83 22.78
N LYS A 631 -5.69 -1.38 21.64
CA LYS A 631 -6.37 -0.34 20.88
C LYS A 631 -7.63 -0.98 20.32
N ASP A 632 -8.76 -0.59 20.87
CA ASP A 632 -10.09 -1.02 20.44
C ASP A 632 -10.45 -0.29 19.13
N TYR A 633 -9.74 -0.62 18.05
CA TYR A 633 -10.17 -0.23 16.72
C TYR A 633 -11.13 -1.32 16.24
N SER A 634 -12.39 -0.97 16.05
CA SER A 634 -13.34 -1.86 15.38
C SER A 634 -12.92 -2.03 13.91
N ARG A 635 -11.99 -2.93 13.67
CA ARG A 635 -11.57 -3.34 12.32
C ARG A 635 -12.68 -4.22 11.76
N SER A 636 -13.52 -3.68 10.90
CA SER A 636 -14.62 -4.43 10.30
C SER A 636 -14.36 -4.66 8.82
N ILE A 637 -14.65 -5.87 8.36
CA ILE A 637 -14.68 -6.17 6.93
C ILE A 637 -16.08 -5.89 6.38
N PHE A 638 -16.16 -5.45 5.14
CA PHE A 638 -17.41 -5.21 4.43
C PHE A 638 -17.35 -5.71 2.99
N VAL A 639 -18.44 -6.27 2.52
CA VAL A 639 -18.69 -6.44 1.09
C VAL A 639 -18.99 -5.05 0.50
N ARG A 640 -18.12 -4.56 -0.37
CA ARG A 640 -18.15 -3.20 -0.92
C ARG A 640 -18.98 -3.07 -2.16
N LYS A 641 -18.73 -3.93 -3.16
CA LYS A 641 -19.41 -3.89 -4.44
C LYS A 641 -19.67 -5.31 -4.93
N VAL A 642 -20.76 -5.48 -5.64
CA VAL A 642 -21.08 -6.73 -6.35
C VAL A 642 -21.45 -6.38 -7.78
N PHE A 643 -20.75 -7.01 -8.71
CA PHE A 643 -20.97 -6.86 -10.15
C PHE A 643 -21.47 -8.17 -10.75
N VAL A 644 -22.25 -8.07 -11.79
CA VAL A 644 -22.54 -9.15 -12.72
C VAL A 644 -21.68 -8.94 -13.98
N SER A 645 -21.01 -10.01 -14.44
CA SER A 645 -19.92 -9.87 -15.40
C SER A 645 -20.32 -10.09 -16.87
N TYR A 646 -21.57 -10.47 -17.18
CA TYR A 646 -22.00 -10.73 -18.54
C TYR A 646 -23.37 -10.12 -18.84
N PRO A 647 -23.60 -9.54 -20.04
CA PRO A 647 -22.70 -9.32 -21.19
C PRO A 647 -21.73 -8.14 -20.99
N LYS A 648 -21.94 -7.34 -19.98
CA LYS A 648 -21.10 -6.20 -19.58
C LYS A 648 -21.13 -6.08 -18.07
N ASP A 649 -20.00 -5.77 -17.47
CA ASP A 649 -19.91 -5.51 -16.03
C ASP A 649 -20.98 -4.49 -15.62
N SER A 650 -21.89 -4.93 -14.78
CA SER A 650 -22.97 -4.11 -14.23
C SER A 650 -22.99 -4.19 -12.71
N LEU A 651 -22.99 -3.04 -12.07
CA LEU A 651 -23.04 -2.92 -10.61
C LEU A 651 -24.46 -3.24 -10.12
N VAL A 652 -24.60 -4.28 -9.30
CA VAL A 652 -25.89 -4.70 -8.71
C VAL A 652 -26.02 -4.37 -7.23
N TYR A 653 -24.90 -4.19 -6.55
CA TYR A 653 -24.86 -3.79 -5.14
C TYR A 653 -23.63 -2.93 -4.84
N ILE A 654 -23.86 -1.91 -4.04
CA ILE A 654 -22.81 -1.11 -3.40
C ILE A 654 -23.14 -0.99 -1.93
N GLY A 655 -22.19 -1.41 -1.08
CA GLY A 655 -22.29 -1.22 0.36
C GLY A 655 -22.35 0.26 0.71
N ASN A 656 -23.26 0.65 1.57
CA ASN A 656 -23.29 1.98 2.16
C ASN A 656 -23.77 1.91 3.61
N PHE A 657 -23.58 2.99 4.35
CA PHE A 657 -23.95 3.06 5.76
C PHE A 657 -25.47 3.25 6.01
N LEU A 658 -26.23 3.62 4.97
CA LEU A 658 -27.61 4.05 5.08
C LEU A 658 -28.62 2.94 4.81
N GLY A 659 -28.18 1.84 4.17
CA GLY A 659 -29.07 0.81 3.67
C GLY A 659 -29.07 -0.47 4.47
N GLU A 660 -30.23 -1.12 4.60
CA GLU A 660 -30.30 -2.54 4.87
C GLU A 660 -29.66 -3.30 3.69
N LYS A 661 -28.99 -4.40 3.98
CA LYS A 661 -28.43 -5.25 2.93
C LYS A 661 -29.59 -5.88 2.15
N GLU A 662 -30.01 -5.20 1.07
CA GLU A 662 -31.00 -5.78 0.15
C GLU A 662 -30.42 -7.07 -0.44
N LYS A 663 -31.23 -8.11 -0.53
CA LYS A 663 -30.92 -9.35 -1.22
C LYS A 663 -31.23 -9.16 -2.73
N PRO A 664 -30.22 -8.86 -3.59
CA PRO A 664 -30.49 -8.65 -5.00
C PRO A 664 -30.93 -9.94 -5.68
N ARG A 665 -31.91 -9.81 -6.58
CA ARG A 665 -32.39 -10.89 -7.45
C ARG A 665 -31.76 -10.73 -8.82
N ILE A 666 -30.90 -11.66 -9.18
CA ILE A 666 -30.06 -11.62 -10.37
C ILE A 666 -30.64 -12.56 -11.42
N PRO A 667 -30.96 -12.07 -12.64
CA PRO A 667 -31.43 -12.93 -13.71
C PRO A 667 -30.40 -14.01 -14.06
N TYR A 668 -30.85 -15.21 -14.43
CA TYR A 668 -29.95 -16.33 -14.78
C TYR A 668 -28.97 -16.00 -15.91
N ALA A 669 -29.35 -15.12 -16.83
CA ALA A 669 -28.48 -14.65 -17.91
C ALA A 669 -27.21 -13.89 -17.40
N HIS A 670 -27.24 -13.48 -16.12
CA HIS A 670 -26.15 -12.72 -15.47
C HIS A 670 -25.58 -13.48 -14.25
N ASN A 671 -25.50 -14.79 -14.32
CA ASN A 671 -25.13 -15.68 -13.21
C ASN A 671 -23.63 -15.78 -12.91
N SER A 672 -22.83 -14.90 -13.51
CA SER A 672 -21.41 -14.71 -13.17
C SER A 672 -21.26 -13.44 -12.37
N ILE A 673 -20.67 -13.56 -11.16
CA ILE A 673 -20.68 -12.52 -10.15
C ILE A 673 -19.26 -12.27 -9.66
N ARG A 674 -18.87 -10.98 -9.59
CA ARG A 674 -17.65 -10.52 -8.94
C ARG A 674 -18.01 -9.77 -7.67
N ILE A 675 -17.48 -10.19 -6.55
CA ILE A 675 -17.70 -9.61 -5.23
C ILE A 675 -16.40 -8.94 -4.79
N GLU A 676 -16.47 -7.66 -4.50
CA GLU A 676 -15.37 -6.86 -3.94
C GLU A 676 -15.60 -6.63 -2.45
N TYR A 677 -14.60 -6.88 -1.64
CA TYR A 677 -14.63 -6.72 -0.19
C TYR A 677 -13.34 -6.10 0.31
N SER A 678 -13.42 -5.36 1.41
CA SER A 678 -12.24 -4.79 2.08
C SER A 678 -12.53 -4.49 3.54
N ILE A 679 -11.47 -4.36 4.32
CA ILE A 679 -11.57 -3.80 5.67
C ILE A 679 -11.79 -2.28 5.61
N SER A 680 -12.35 -1.72 6.68
CA SER A 680 -12.39 -0.28 6.91
C SER A 680 -11.10 0.14 7.63
N SER A 681 -10.07 0.42 6.85
CA SER A 681 -8.84 1.02 7.35
C SER A 681 -8.42 2.16 6.43
N PHE A 682 -8.17 3.32 7.01
CA PHE A 682 -7.66 4.48 6.29
C PHE A 682 -6.12 4.53 6.32
N THR A 683 -5.48 3.67 7.10
CA THR A 683 -4.04 3.48 7.12
C THR A 683 -3.64 2.49 6.05
N GLN A 684 -2.85 2.91 5.06
CA GLN A 684 -2.29 2.00 4.06
C GLN A 684 -1.26 1.07 4.72
N GLY A 685 -1.27 -0.22 4.37
CA GLY A 685 -0.25 -1.18 4.77
C GLY A 685 -0.66 -2.19 5.85
N GLU A 686 -1.89 -2.21 6.34
CA GLU A 686 -2.36 -3.35 7.14
C GLU A 686 -2.40 -4.61 6.26
N GLU A 687 -1.56 -5.59 6.58
CA GLU A 687 -1.69 -6.90 5.98
C GLU A 687 -2.86 -7.64 6.60
N VAL A 688 -3.84 -7.88 5.77
CA VAL A 688 -5.02 -8.65 6.12
C VAL A 688 -5.10 -9.85 5.19
N SER A 689 -5.18 -11.01 5.78
CA SER A 689 -5.49 -12.23 5.04
C SER A 689 -7.00 -12.45 5.03
N TYR A 690 -7.52 -12.75 3.87
CA TYR A 690 -8.95 -12.99 3.69
C TYR A 690 -9.22 -14.48 3.46
N GLN A 691 -10.32 -14.95 4.00
CA GLN A 691 -10.94 -16.22 3.67
C GLN A 691 -12.38 -15.98 3.28
N TYR A 692 -12.87 -16.74 2.33
CA TYR A 692 -14.28 -16.65 1.91
C TYR A 692 -14.87 -18.04 1.76
N ARG A 693 -16.21 -18.10 1.86
CA ARG A 693 -16.98 -19.30 1.56
C ARG A 693 -18.35 -18.94 1.00
N LEU A 694 -19.00 -19.91 0.37
CA LEU A 694 -20.34 -19.78 -0.19
C LEU A 694 -21.24 -20.84 0.42
N ASN A 695 -22.44 -20.43 0.86
CA ASN A 695 -23.49 -21.31 1.43
C ASN A 695 -22.99 -22.21 2.57
N GLY A 696 -22.15 -21.66 3.49
CA GLY A 696 -21.65 -22.38 4.64
C GLY A 696 -20.68 -23.52 4.33
N GLY A 697 -20.15 -23.60 3.11
CA GLY A 697 -19.08 -24.54 2.73
C GLY A 697 -17.79 -24.33 3.51
N GLU A 698 -16.73 -25.04 3.15
CA GLU A 698 -15.41 -24.87 3.75
C GLU A 698 -14.83 -23.49 3.43
N TRP A 699 -14.04 -22.95 4.38
CA TRP A 699 -13.32 -21.73 4.14
C TRP A 699 -12.20 -21.95 3.10
N SER A 700 -12.04 -20.98 2.21
CA SER A 700 -10.91 -20.96 1.27
C SER A 700 -9.58 -20.90 1.97
N ASP A 701 -8.49 -21.19 1.25
CA ASP A 701 -7.16 -20.82 1.67
C ASP A 701 -7.05 -19.31 1.87
N PHE A 702 -6.06 -18.88 2.65
CA PHE A 702 -5.77 -17.47 2.87
C PHE A 702 -5.37 -16.78 1.56
N THR A 703 -5.95 -15.62 1.31
CA THR A 703 -5.67 -14.78 0.15
C THR A 703 -5.52 -13.32 0.54
N VAL A 704 -4.74 -12.57 -0.21
CA VAL A 704 -4.66 -11.10 -0.11
C VAL A 704 -5.54 -10.40 -1.15
N SER A 705 -6.20 -11.17 -2.01
CA SER A 705 -7.11 -10.62 -3.03
C SER A 705 -8.31 -9.95 -2.38
N LEU A 706 -8.66 -8.77 -2.85
CA LEU A 706 -9.85 -8.01 -2.44
C LEU A 706 -11.09 -8.34 -3.27
N THR A 707 -10.98 -9.32 -4.16
CA THR A 707 -12.05 -9.69 -5.09
C THR A 707 -12.20 -11.20 -5.18
N LYS A 708 -13.44 -11.66 -5.31
CA LYS A 708 -13.78 -13.04 -5.62
C LYS A 708 -14.77 -13.11 -6.76
N GLU A 709 -14.47 -13.93 -7.75
CA GLU A 709 -15.37 -14.20 -8.87
C GLU A 709 -15.94 -15.62 -8.78
N TYR A 710 -17.22 -15.71 -9.10
CA TYR A 710 -17.96 -16.96 -9.29
C TYR A 710 -18.59 -16.93 -10.67
N SER A 711 -18.29 -17.91 -11.49
CA SER A 711 -18.80 -18.04 -12.86
C SER A 711 -19.89 -19.11 -12.93
N ASN A 712 -20.93 -18.84 -13.71
CA ASN A 712 -22.01 -19.79 -14.02
C ASN A 712 -22.68 -20.43 -12.79
N LEU A 713 -23.01 -19.61 -11.79
CA LEU A 713 -23.73 -20.09 -10.62
C LEU A 713 -25.11 -20.63 -11.03
N PRO A 714 -25.53 -21.81 -10.55
CA PRO A 714 -26.90 -22.32 -10.72
C PRO A 714 -27.95 -21.37 -10.14
N GLU A 715 -29.22 -21.63 -10.49
CA GLU A 715 -30.32 -20.95 -9.83
C GLU A 715 -30.43 -21.33 -8.35
N GLY A 716 -30.72 -20.36 -7.50
CA GLY A 716 -30.85 -20.59 -6.06
C GLY A 716 -30.54 -19.37 -5.20
N ASP A 717 -30.65 -19.60 -3.91
CA ASP A 717 -30.27 -18.63 -2.88
C ASP A 717 -28.81 -18.85 -2.46
N TYR A 718 -28.08 -17.76 -2.37
CA TYR A 718 -26.66 -17.77 -2.01
C TYR A 718 -26.38 -16.86 -0.84
N VAL A 719 -25.49 -17.32 0.03
CA VAL A 719 -24.92 -16.55 1.12
C VAL A 719 -23.39 -16.61 0.95
N PHE A 720 -22.83 -15.48 0.56
CA PHE A 720 -21.37 -15.29 0.53
C PHE A 720 -20.93 -14.79 1.90
N GLU A 721 -19.95 -15.45 2.47
CA GLU A 721 -19.29 -15.06 3.73
C GLU A 721 -17.83 -14.76 3.47
N VAL A 722 -17.35 -13.65 4.00
CA VAL A 722 -15.94 -13.28 3.94
C VAL A 722 -15.44 -12.94 5.34
N LYS A 723 -14.24 -13.39 5.65
CA LYS A 723 -13.57 -13.19 6.93
C LYS A 723 -12.23 -12.55 6.70
N ALA A 724 -11.97 -11.45 7.37
CA ALA A 724 -10.65 -10.85 7.50
C ALA A 724 -9.96 -11.38 8.74
N VAL A 725 -8.74 -11.82 8.62
CA VAL A 725 -7.89 -12.28 9.71
C VAL A 725 -6.69 -11.34 9.78
N PHE A 726 -6.55 -10.70 10.93
CA PHE A 726 -5.48 -9.74 11.19
C PHE A 726 -4.25 -10.43 11.80
N LEU A 727 -3.10 -9.81 11.69
CA LEU A 727 -1.85 -10.36 12.23
C LEU A 727 -1.89 -10.60 13.74
N ASP A 728 -2.68 -9.82 14.50
CA ASP A 728 -2.88 -10.01 15.94
C ASP A 728 -3.77 -11.21 16.31
N GLY A 729 -4.18 -12.01 15.30
CA GLY A 729 -5.06 -13.15 15.45
C GLY A 729 -6.55 -12.79 15.60
N SER A 730 -6.88 -11.51 15.68
CA SER A 730 -8.28 -11.07 15.66
C SER A 730 -8.90 -11.28 14.28
N SER A 731 -10.21 -11.39 14.21
CA SER A 731 -10.89 -11.56 12.94
C SER A 731 -12.23 -10.83 12.92
N SER A 732 -12.62 -10.39 11.74
CA SER A 732 -13.94 -9.81 11.46
C SER A 732 -14.54 -10.54 10.28
N ALA A 733 -15.87 -10.68 10.24
CA ALA A 733 -16.56 -11.33 9.14
C ALA A 733 -17.76 -10.50 8.68
N ASP A 734 -18.06 -10.61 7.40
CA ASP A 734 -19.26 -10.02 6.80
C ASP A 734 -19.97 -11.02 5.90
N THR A 735 -21.27 -10.83 5.71
CA THR A 735 -22.12 -11.71 4.93
C THR A 735 -22.91 -10.93 3.89
N PHE A 736 -23.05 -11.50 2.72
CA PHE A 736 -23.84 -10.93 1.64
C PHE A 736 -24.74 -12.00 1.02
N SER A 737 -26.06 -11.76 1.02
CA SER A 737 -27.05 -12.70 0.46
C SER A 737 -27.55 -12.21 -0.89
N PHE A 738 -27.67 -13.10 -1.84
CA PHE A 738 -28.24 -12.84 -3.16
C PHE A 738 -28.99 -14.04 -3.69
N GLN A 739 -29.83 -13.84 -4.71
CA GLN A 739 -30.63 -14.90 -5.37
C GLN A 739 -30.37 -14.86 -6.87
N ILE A 740 -30.08 -16.02 -7.45
CA ILE A 740 -30.06 -16.22 -8.89
C ILE A 740 -31.41 -16.80 -9.27
N LEU A 741 -32.13 -16.05 -10.11
CA LEU A 741 -33.48 -16.46 -10.59
C LEU A 741 -33.35 -17.64 -11.54
N PRO A 742 -34.34 -18.53 -11.60
CA PRO A 742 -34.36 -19.62 -12.55
C PRO A 742 -34.38 -19.09 -14.00
N PRO A 743 -33.72 -19.79 -14.94
CA PRO A 743 -33.80 -19.44 -16.35
C PRO A 743 -35.29 -19.57 -16.85
N TRP A 744 -35.62 -18.77 -17.86
CA TRP A 744 -37.01 -18.68 -18.35
C TRP A 744 -37.65 -20.06 -18.68
N TYR A 745 -36.82 -21.00 -19.13
CA TYR A 745 -37.26 -22.35 -19.47
C TYR A 745 -37.45 -23.28 -18.26
N ARG A 746 -37.15 -22.85 -17.05
CA ARG A 746 -37.40 -23.54 -15.76
C ARG A 746 -38.39 -22.79 -14.86
N THR A 747 -39.05 -21.78 -15.38
CA THR A 747 -40.11 -21.09 -14.64
C THR A 747 -41.41 -21.90 -14.61
N GLY A 748 -42.26 -21.66 -13.61
CA GLY A 748 -43.58 -22.33 -13.54
C GLY A 748 -44.42 -22.14 -14.80
N ILE A 749 -44.32 -20.99 -15.47
CA ILE A 749 -44.95 -20.72 -16.76
C ILE A 749 -44.37 -21.60 -17.86
N ALA A 750 -43.01 -21.77 -17.91
CA ALA A 750 -42.40 -22.65 -18.89
C ALA A 750 -42.80 -24.11 -18.72
N TYR A 751 -42.90 -24.59 -17.47
CA TYR A 751 -43.40 -25.94 -17.18
C TYR A 751 -44.88 -26.10 -17.57
N ALA A 752 -45.74 -25.09 -17.36
CA ALA A 752 -47.08 -25.10 -17.85
C ALA A 752 -47.16 -25.17 -19.38
N ILE A 753 -46.30 -24.41 -20.08
CA ILE A 753 -46.15 -24.47 -21.55
C ILE A 753 -45.68 -25.86 -21.99
N TYR A 754 -44.68 -26.43 -21.31
CA TYR A 754 -44.18 -27.79 -21.62
C TYR A 754 -45.26 -28.84 -21.42
N LEU A 755 -46.07 -28.71 -20.35
CA LEU A 755 -47.21 -29.60 -20.11
C LEU A 755 -48.22 -29.49 -21.25
N VAL A 756 -48.56 -28.28 -21.67
CA VAL A 756 -49.47 -28.05 -22.80
C VAL A 756 -48.92 -28.63 -24.09
N LEU A 757 -47.64 -28.35 -24.38
CA LEU A 757 -46.96 -28.91 -25.56
C LEU A 757 -46.89 -30.45 -25.51
N PHE A 758 -46.65 -31.03 -24.34
CA PHE A 758 -46.65 -32.47 -24.12
C PHE A 758 -48.06 -33.06 -24.36
N LEU A 759 -49.10 -32.43 -23.84
CA LEU A 759 -50.50 -32.85 -24.07
C LEU A 759 -50.88 -32.73 -25.55
N LEU A 760 -50.42 -31.65 -26.21
CA LEU A 760 -50.63 -31.49 -27.67
C LEU A 760 -49.87 -32.58 -28.48
N ALA A 761 -48.66 -32.92 -28.05
CA ALA A 761 -47.87 -33.97 -28.68
C ALA A 761 -48.56 -35.35 -28.50
N LEU A 762 -49.06 -35.64 -27.26
CA LEU A 762 -49.84 -36.80 -26.98
C LEU A 762 -51.13 -36.88 -27.84
N TRP A 763 -51.86 -35.74 -27.94
CA TRP A 763 -53.03 -35.63 -28.78
C TRP A 763 -52.66 -35.83 -30.26
N TYR A 764 -51.54 -35.27 -30.74
CA TYR A 764 -51.05 -35.44 -32.10
C TYR A 764 -50.69 -36.92 -32.37
N VAL A 765 -49.98 -37.58 -31.45
CA VAL A 765 -49.62 -38.99 -31.53
C VAL A 765 -50.87 -39.85 -31.51
N TYR A 766 -51.87 -39.58 -30.66
CA TYR A 766 -53.17 -40.28 -30.62
C TYR A 766 -53.89 -40.12 -31.95
N ARG A 767 -53.97 -38.95 -32.50
CA ARG A 767 -54.58 -38.65 -33.77
C ARG A 767 -53.81 -39.31 -34.96
N TRP A 768 -52.54 -39.32 -34.88
CA TRP A 768 -51.68 -39.95 -35.88
C TRP A 768 -51.81 -41.47 -35.81
N ASP A 769 -51.89 -42.04 -34.63
CA ASP A 769 -52.11 -43.48 -34.46
C ASP A 769 -53.55 -43.90 -34.91
N ASP A 770 -54.56 -43.10 -34.57
CA ASP A 770 -55.94 -43.30 -35.07
C ASP A 770 -56.01 -43.24 -36.61
N SER A 771 -55.25 -42.26 -37.18
CA SER A 771 -55.16 -42.16 -38.65
C SER A 771 -54.32 -43.29 -39.27
N ARG A 772 -53.32 -43.83 -38.52
CA ARG A 772 -52.51 -44.96 -38.93
C ARG A 772 -53.27 -46.29 -38.88
N VAL A 773 -54.10 -46.43 -37.84
CA VAL A 773 -54.98 -47.59 -37.72
C VAL A 773 -56.00 -47.59 -38.82
N LYS A 774 -56.52 -46.43 -39.20
CA LYS A 774 -57.44 -46.34 -40.40
C LYS A 774 -56.75 -46.63 -41.70
N ARG A 775 -55.48 -46.24 -41.92
CA ARG A 775 -54.72 -46.55 -43.13
C ARG A 775 -54.16 -47.99 -43.12
N LYS A 776 -53.86 -48.59 -41.96
CA LYS A 776 -53.37 -49.98 -41.89
C LYS A 776 -54.49 -50.99 -42.20
N LYS A 777 -55.76 -50.67 -42.05
CA LYS A 777 -56.84 -51.51 -42.46
C LYS A 777 -57.02 -51.60 -43.98
N GLU A 778 -56.48 -50.60 -44.70
CA GLU A 778 -56.50 -50.60 -46.17
C GLU A 778 -55.26 -51.15 -46.86
N GLN A 779 -54.12 -51.21 -46.16
CA GLN A 779 -52.83 -51.66 -46.76
C GLN A 779 -52.38 -53.09 -46.40
N VAL A 780 -53.06 -53.79 -45.50
CA VAL A 780 -52.66 -55.14 -45.09
C VAL A 780 -52.90 -56.22 -46.14
N VAL A 781 -53.48 -55.83 -47.29
CA VAL A 781 -53.78 -56.77 -48.35
C VAL A 781 -52.78 -56.76 -49.51
N PHE A 782 -51.83 -55.80 -49.58
CA PHE A 782 -51.05 -55.64 -50.80
C PHE A 782 -49.50 -55.77 -50.70
N GLU A 783 -48.90 -55.88 -49.45
CA GLU A 783 -47.44 -55.87 -49.39
C GLU A 783 -46.88 -56.95 -48.47
N LYS A 784 -47.00 -58.20 -48.86
CA LYS A 784 -46.31 -59.29 -48.11
C LYS A 784 -45.16 -59.94 -48.85
N ASP A 785 -44.80 -59.49 -50.03
CA ASP A 785 -43.90 -60.31 -50.90
C ASP A 785 -42.67 -59.61 -51.49
N LYS A 786 -42.29 -58.37 -51.03
CA LYS A 786 -41.13 -57.70 -51.68
C LYS A 786 -40.02 -57.12 -50.80
N GLU A 787 -40.02 -57.22 -49.49
CA GLU A 787 -39.08 -56.40 -48.69
C GLU A 787 -38.04 -57.13 -47.81
N ILE A 788 -37.77 -58.38 -47.99
CA ILE A 788 -36.76 -59.12 -47.22
C ILE A 788 -35.34 -59.05 -47.83
N HIS A 789 -35.21 -58.59 -49.05
CA HIS A 789 -33.91 -58.72 -49.72
C HIS A 789 -33.06 -57.38 -49.87
N HIS A 790 -33.56 -56.24 -49.40
CA HIS A 790 -32.85 -54.99 -49.69
C HIS A 790 -32.21 -54.35 -48.45
N LEU A 791 -32.55 -54.77 -47.24
CA LEU A 791 -32.17 -54.06 -46.00
C LEU A 791 -30.81 -54.47 -45.36
N GLU A 792 -30.27 -55.58 -45.76
CA GLU A 792 -29.02 -56.05 -45.19
C GLU A 792 -27.72 -55.41 -45.79
N LYS A 793 -27.80 -54.80 -46.94
CA LYS A 793 -26.62 -54.25 -47.66
C LYS A 793 -26.38 -52.77 -47.40
N GLU A 794 -27.35 -52.04 -46.90
CA GLU A 794 -27.14 -50.57 -46.64
C GLU A 794 -26.63 -50.26 -45.23
N TYR A 795 -26.89 -51.15 -44.27
CA TYR A 795 -26.46 -50.91 -42.88
C TYR A 795 -24.95 -50.99 -42.63
N GLU A 796 -24.23 -51.77 -43.35
CA GLU A 796 -22.79 -51.94 -43.25
C GLU A 796 -22.01 -50.77 -43.89
N LYS A 797 -22.56 -50.12 -44.90
CA LYS A 797 -21.88 -48.96 -45.55
C LYS A 797 -21.98 -47.68 -44.79
N GLU A 798 -23.08 -47.45 -44.06
CA GLU A 798 -23.27 -46.19 -43.32
C GLU A 798 -22.41 -46.12 -42.02
N LYS A 799 -22.15 -47.25 -41.40
CA LYS A 799 -21.32 -47.35 -40.20
C LYS A 799 -19.84 -47.04 -40.47
N ALA A 800 -19.32 -47.52 -41.60
CA ALA A 800 -17.94 -47.28 -42.00
C ALA A 800 -17.64 -45.82 -42.40
N ILE A 801 -18.67 -45.10 -42.89
CA ILE A 801 -18.52 -43.68 -43.29
C ILE A 801 -18.53 -42.77 -42.06
N LYS A 802 -19.35 -43.06 -41.05
CA LYS A 802 -19.42 -42.26 -39.82
C LYS A 802 -18.17 -42.36 -38.95
N GLU A 803 -17.57 -43.54 -38.87
CA GLU A 803 -16.30 -43.73 -38.13
C GLU A 803 -15.14 -43.00 -38.76
N ARG A 804 -15.13 -42.86 -40.10
CA ARG A 804 -14.10 -42.11 -40.81
C ARG A 804 -14.24 -40.57 -40.64
N GLN A 805 -15.45 -40.09 -40.60
CA GLN A 805 -15.72 -38.64 -40.40
C GLN A 805 -15.40 -38.16 -38.99
N ILE A 806 -15.59 -38.98 -37.98
CA ILE A 806 -15.23 -38.63 -36.58
C ILE A 806 -13.72 -38.51 -36.41
N MET A 807 -12.96 -39.43 -37.02
CA MET A 807 -11.50 -39.42 -36.93
C MET A 807 -10.85 -38.26 -37.71
N GLU A 808 -11.48 -37.80 -38.80
CA GLU A 808 -11.06 -36.65 -39.56
C GLU A 808 -11.33 -35.34 -38.78
N LEU A 809 -12.48 -35.21 -38.15
CA LEU A 809 -12.87 -34.04 -37.34
C LEU A 809 -12.02 -33.89 -36.07
N GLU A 810 -11.63 -34.98 -35.43
CA GLU A 810 -10.71 -34.93 -34.27
C GLU A 810 -9.31 -34.48 -34.67
N LYS A 811 -8.84 -34.89 -35.81
CA LYS A 811 -7.56 -34.45 -36.37
C LYS A 811 -7.56 -32.96 -36.74
N GLU A 812 -8.60 -32.48 -37.43
CA GLU A 812 -8.75 -31.08 -37.77
C GLU A 812 -8.85 -30.21 -36.55
N LYS A 813 -9.54 -30.64 -35.49
CA LYS A 813 -9.64 -29.91 -34.25
C LYS A 813 -8.28 -29.78 -33.54
N LEU A 814 -7.49 -30.81 -33.53
CA LEU A 814 -6.16 -30.82 -32.93
C LEU A 814 -5.18 -29.93 -33.72
N GLU A 815 -5.26 -29.95 -35.04
CA GLU A 815 -4.46 -29.09 -35.93
C GLU A 815 -4.88 -27.64 -35.80
N TYR A 816 -6.16 -27.36 -35.65
CA TYR A 816 -6.69 -25.99 -35.43
C TYR A 816 -6.24 -25.41 -34.08
N ASP A 817 -6.30 -26.18 -32.99
CA ASP A 817 -5.85 -25.73 -31.66
C ASP A 817 -4.34 -25.44 -31.63
N LEU A 818 -3.56 -26.24 -32.34
CA LEU A 818 -2.11 -26.06 -32.42
C LEU A 818 -1.77 -24.82 -33.27
N GLN A 819 -2.50 -24.61 -34.35
CA GLN A 819 -2.33 -23.48 -35.23
C GLN A 819 -2.75 -22.17 -34.55
N HIS A 820 -3.84 -22.20 -33.77
CA HIS A 820 -4.31 -21.06 -33.01
C HIS A 820 -3.30 -20.64 -31.91
N LYS A 821 -2.75 -21.57 -31.17
CA LYS A 821 -1.71 -21.28 -30.17
C LYS A 821 -0.40 -20.76 -30.78
N SER A 822 -0.03 -21.29 -31.94
CA SER A 822 1.14 -20.79 -32.66
C SER A 822 0.93 -19.37 -33.20
N GLN A 823 -0.31 -19.05 -33.63
CA GLN A 823 -0.69 -17.72 -34.14
C GLN A 823 -0.78 -16.69 -33.02
N GLU A 824 -1.22 -17.09 -31.84
CA GLU A 824 -1.24 -16.26 -30.63
C GLU A 824 0.18 -15.87 -30.19
N MET A 825 1.12 -16.81 -30.28
CA MET A 825 2.54 -16.58 -30.00
C MET A 825 3.17 -15.62 -31.04
N ALA A 826 2.85 -15.79 -32.31
CA ALA A 826 3.31 -14.89 -33.37
C ALA A 826 2.79 -13.47 -33.17
N ASN A 827 1.54 -13.31 -32.74
CA ASN A 827 0.94 -12.01 -32.45
C ASN A 827 1.57 -11.35 -31.21
N LEU A 828 1.93 -12.09 -30.18
CA LEU A 828 2.67 -11.57 -29.04
C LEU A 828 4.07 -11.06 -29.43
N MET A 829 4.76 -11.80 -30.31
CA MET A 829 6.04 -11.36 -30.87
C MET A 829 5.93 -10.13 -31.76
N ILE A 830 4.92 -10.06 -32.61
CA ILE A 830 4.66 -8.88 -33.46
C ILE A 830 4.35 -7.63 -32.61
N ASN A 831 3.60 -7.78 -31.54
CA ASN A 831 3.32 -6.69 -30.60
C ASN A 831 4.59 -6.20 -29.87
N PHE A 832 5.49 -7.11 -29.57
CA PHE A 832 6.80 -6.78 -29.00
C PHE A 832 7.67 -5.98 -29.99
N VAL A 833 7.65 -6.39 -31.26
CA VAL A 833 8.35 -5.66 -32.32
C VAL A 833 7.79 -4.27 -32.51
N ARG A 834 6.47 -4.12 -32.62
CA ARG A 834 5.82 -2.81 -32.72
C ARG A 834 6.17 -1.89 -31.55
N LYS A 835 6.23 -2.47 -30.34
CA LYS A 835 6.67 -1.71 -29.16
C LYS A 835 8.11 -1.23 -29.31
N ASN A 836 9.01 -2.10 -29.76
CA ASN A 836 10.42 -1.75 -29.95
C ASN A 836 10.65 -0.79 -31.14
N GLU A 837 9.89 -0.93 -32.22
CA GLU A 837 9.90 0.01 -33.35
C GLU A 837 9.43 1.39 -32.88
N MET A 838 8.33 1.47 -32.14
CA MET A 838 7.83 2.72 -31.57
C MET A 838 8.83 3.38 -30.62
N LEU A 839 9.51 2.59 -29.78
CA LEU A 839 10.57 3.10 -28.92
C LEU A 839 11.78 3.60 -29.71
N THR A 840 12.07 2.96 -30.85
CA THR A 840 13.15 3.36 -31.76
C THR A 840 12.80 4.63 -32.54
N GLU A 841 11.55 4.80 -32.95
CA GLU A 841 11.04 6.03 -33.56
C GLU A 841 11.06 7.20 -32.58
N ILE A 842 10.56 7.00 -31.38
CA ILE A 842 10.62 7.99 -30.29
C ILE A 842 12.06 8.40 -30.01
N LYS A 843 12.99 7.46 -30.03
CA LYS A 843 14.41 7.73 -29.88
C LYS A 843 14.95 8.59 -31.04
N ALA A 844 14.58 8.28 -32.28
CA ALA A 844 14.99 9.04 -33.46
C ALA A 844 14.44 10.48 -33.43
N ASP A 845 13.21 10.65 -32.97
CA ASP A 845 12.58 11.97 -32.84
C ASP A 845 13.20 12.77 -31.69
N LEU A 846 13.54 12.13 -30.59
CA LEU A 846 14.31 12.74 -29.51
C LEU A 846 15.70 13.21 -29.98
N TYR A 847 16.38 12.44 -30.82
CA TYR A 847 17.63 12.88 -31.44
C TYR A 847 17.48 14.09 -32.34
N LYS A 848 16.37 14.15 -33.12
CA LYS A 848 16.06 15.32 -33.95
C LYS A 848 15.82 16.57 -33.08
N VAL A 849 15.08 16.41 -31.99
CA VAL A 849 14.82 17.50 -31.03
C VAL A 849 16.12 17.97 -30.40
N VAL A 850 16.94 17.05 -29.90
CA VAL A 850 18.26 17.36 -29.30
C VAL A 850 19.20 18.07 -30.30
N SER A 851 19.16 17.67 -31.59
CA SER A 851 20.01 18.26 -32.63
C SER A 851 19.52 19.64 -33.11
N SER A 852 18.21 19.92 -32.95
CA SER A 852 17.61 21.21 -33.34
C SER A 852 17.75 22.32 -32.31
N MET A 853 18.11 21.98 -31.07
CA MET A 853 18.28 22.93 -29.96
C MET A 853 19.59 23.73 -30.10
N LYS A 854 19.48 24.98 -30.55
CA LYS A 854 20.58 25.94 -30.63
C LYS A 854 20.32 27.08 -29.62
N GLY A 855 21.23 27.24 -28.65
CA GLY A 855 21.22 28.35 -27.67
C GLY A 855 21.82 27.97 -26.29
N ASP A 856 22.47 28.91 -25.66
CA ASP A 856 23.27 28.75 -24.43
C ASP A 856 22.42 28.44 -23.16
N GLY A 857 21.08 28.48 -23.26
CA GLY A 857 20.15 28.18 -22.14
C GLY A 857 19.58 26.73 -22.14
N THR A 858 20.00 25.88 -23.05
CA THR A 858 19.38 24.56 -23.27
C THR A 858 20.20 23.37 -22.75
N ARG A 859 21.28 23.64 -22.00
CA ARG A 859 22.24 22.59 -21.59
C ARG A 859 21.60 21.53 -20.71
N ASP A 860 20.77 21.97 -19.76
CA ASP A 860 20.10 21.05 -18.81
C ASP A 860 18.97 20.27 -19.48
N ALA A 861 18.22 20.90 -20.37
CA ALA A 861 17.18 20.22 -21.14
C ALA A 861 17.75 19.16 -22.10
N LYS A 862 18.91 19.48 -22.70
CA LYS A 862 19.63 18.54 -23.57
C LYS A 862 20.16 17.33 -22.81
N GLN A 863 20.61 17.54 -21.57
CA GLN A 863 21.11 16.48 -20.69
C GLN A 863 19.97 15.58 -20.17
N MET A 864 18.82 16.15 -19.85
CA MET A 864 17.61 15.38 -19.50
C MET A 864 17.09 14.51 -20.66
N LEU A 865 17.09 15.04 -21.87
CA LEU A 865 16.67 14.28 -23.05
C LEU A 865 17.64 13.14 -23.38
N LEU A 866 18.93 13.31 -23.13
CA LEU A 866 19.93 12.23 -23.25
C LEU A 866 19.73 11.13 -22.20
N VAL A 867 19.32 11.49 -20.98
CA VAL A 867 18.98 10.51 -19.92
C VAL A 867 17.74 9.70 -20.28
N VAL A 868 16.72 10.33 -20.88
CA VAL A 868 15.53 9.63 -21.39
C VAL A 868 15.91 8.66 -22.51
N ASN A 869 16.81 9.07 -23.39
CA ASN A 869 17.29 8.23 -24.49
C ASN A 869 18.02 6.97 -24.00
N ASN A 870 18.85 7.12 -22.97
CA ASN A 870 19.54 5.98 -22.33
C ASN A 870 18.57 5.01 -21.59
N LYS A 871 17.47 5.53 -21.05
CA LYS A 871 16.41 4.69 -20.45
C LYS A 871 15.61 3.90 -21.48
N ILE A 872 15.46 4.46 -22.68
CA ILE A 872 14.83 3.75 -23.81
C ILE A 872 15.73 2.59 -24.27
N ASP A 873 17.06 2.80 -24.33
CA ASP A 873 18.02 1.73 -24.69
C ASP A 873 18.00 0.58 -23.68
N ALA A 874 17.94 0.89 -22.39
CA ALA A 874 17.84 -0.13 -21.33
C ALA A 874 16.54 -0.95 -21.42
N ASN A 875 15.45 -0.37 -21.92
CA ASN A 875 14.17 -1.06 -22.07
C ASN A 875 14.11 -1.95 -23.33
N ILE A 876 14.91 -1.62 -24.34
CA ILE A 876 15.02 -2.42 -25.58
C ILE A 876 15.89 -3.68 -25.35
N GLN A 877 16.84 -3.65 -24.38
CA GLN A 877 17.82 -4.71 -24.13
C GLN A 877 17.46 -5.67 -22.97
N SER A 878 16.23 -5.71 -22.50
CA SER A 878 15.87 -6.53 -21.32
C SER A 878 15.90 -8.04 -21.59
N ASP A 879 16.93 -8.69 -21.09
CA ASP A 879 17.18 -10.15 -21.22
C ASP A 879 16.10 -11.05 -20.57
N GLU A 880 15.34 -10.54 -19.62
CA GLU A 880 14.37 -11.31 -18.82
C GLU A 880 13.12 -11.73 -19.63
N LEU A 881 12.78 -10.92 -20.65
CA LEU A 881 11.64 -11.24 -21.53
C LEU A 881 11.99 -12.28 -22.60
N LEU A 882 13.21 -12.26 -23.06
CA LEU A 882 13.71 -13.26 -24.03
C LEU A 882 13.68 -14.67 -23.43
N LYS A 883 14.02 -14.82 -22.17
CA LYS A 883 13.98 -16.10 -21.47
C LYS A 883 12.55 -16.64 -21.29
N ARG A 884 11.58 -15.77 -21.03
CA ARG A 884 10.15 -16.16 -20.98
C ARG A 884 9.61 -16.60 -22.35
N ILE A 885 10.12 -16.02 -23.42
CA ILE A 885 9.76 -16.40 -24.79
C ILE A 885 10.34 -17.78 -25.12
N GLU A 886 11.58 -18.07 -24.72
CA GLU A 886 12.20 -19.39 -24.88
C GLU A 886 11.40 -20.48 -24.14
N ASP A 887 11.05 -20.24 -22.87
CA ASP A 887 10.30 -21.19 -22.04
C ASP A 887 8.89 -21.47 -22.59
N GLN A 888 8.19 -20.44 -23.07
CA GLN A 888 6.87 -20.61 -23.70
C GLN A 888 6.94 -21.26 -25.08
N PHE A 889 7.98 -20.95 -25.83
CA PHE A 889 8.19 -21.56 -27.14
C PHE A 889 8.45 -23.07 -27.03
N ASP A 890 9.24 -23.48 -26.05
CA ASP A 890 9.54 -24.87 -25.76
C ASP A 890 8.28 -25.63 -25.31
N LEU A 891 7.38 -24.98 -24.60
CA LEU A 891 6.10 -25.59 -24.18
C LEU A 891 5.17 -25.91 -25.38
N ILE A 892 5.21 -25.09 -26.44
CA ILE A 892 4.37 -25.26 -27.64
C ILE A 892 5.02 -26.14 -28.68
N HIS A 893 6.33 -26.14 -28.78
CA HIS A 893 7.10 -26.79 -29.83
C HIS A 893 7.98 -27.96 -29.33
N ASN A 894 7.49 -28.73 -28.35
CA ASN A 894 8.12 -29.97 -27.85
C ASN A 894 9.58 -29.78 -27.40
N ASN A 895 9.85 -28.77 -26.58
CA ASN A 895 11.20 -28.45 -26.08
C ASN A 895 12.23 -28.21 -27.21
N PHE A 896 11.81 -27.58 -28.29
CA PHE A 896 12.67 -27.36 -29.46
C PHE A 896 13.95 -26.59 -29.15
N MET A 897 13.86 -25.50 -28.35
CA MET A 897 15.02 -24.66 -28.00
C MET A 897 16.03 -25.44 -27.17
N LYS A 898 15.52 -26.29 -26.28
CA LYS A 898 16.34 -27.20 -25.48
C LYS A 898 17.02 -28.25 -26.35
N HIS A 899 16.31 -28.92 -27.24
CA HIS A 899 16.89 -29.93 -28.17
C HIS A 899 17.88 -29.28 -29.15
N LEU A 900 17.60 -28.07 -29.61
CA LEU A 900 18.51 -27.30 -30.47
C LEU A 900 19.81 -26.96 -29.71
N GLY A 901 19.74 -26.60 -28.44
CA GLY A 901 20.90 -26.28 -27.60
C GLY A 901 21.75 -27.50 -27.26
N GLU A 902 21.11 -28.69 -27.06
CA GLU A 902 21.79 -29.94 -26.79
C GLU A 902 22.51 -30.48 -28.04
N LYS A 903 21.87 -30.33 -29.22
CA LYS A 903 22.41 -30.84 -30.49
C LYS A 903 23.45 -29.93 -31.13
N HIS A 904 23.32 -28.63 -30.91
CA HIS A 904 24.21 -27.59 -31.47
C HIS A 904 24.61 -26.57 -30.38
N PRO A 905 25.47 -26.93 -29.43
CA PRO A 905 25.83 -26.10 -28.29
C PRO A 905 26.64 -24.83 -28.66
N ASP A 906 27.22 -24.81 -29.85
CA ASP A 906 28.04 -23.76 -30.41
C ASP A 906 27.24 -22.60 -31.05
N LEU A 907 25.91 -22.65 -31.01
CA LEU A 907 25.03 -21.61 -31.51
C LEU A 907 24.92 -20.44 -30.52
N SER A 908 25.20 -19.26 -30.98
CA SER A 908 24.96 -18.03 -30.21
C SER A 908 23.45 -17.83 -29.96
N LEU A 909 23.10 -17.02 -28.97
CA LEU A 909 21.69 -16.72 -28.62
C LEU A 909 20.90 -16.22 -29.83
N ASN A 910 21.48 -15.28 -30.60
CA ASN A 910 20.83 -14.75 -31.81
C ASN A 910 20.67 -15.82 -32.91
N GLU A 911 21.57 -16.78 -33.03
CA GLU A 911 21.43 -17.89 -33.95
C GLU A 911 20.37 -18.88 -33.51
N ARG A 912 20.21 -19.13 -32.21
CA ARG A 912 19.11 -19.94 -31.64
C ARG A 912 17.75 -19.30 -31.84
N MET A 913 17.65 -17.99 -31.57
CA MET A 913 16.43 -17.25 -31.82
C MET A 913 16.07 -17.24 -33.31
N MET A 914 17.05 -17.13 -34.20
CA MET A 914 16.84 -17.27 -35.65
C MET A 914 16.22 -18.61 -36.00
N CYS A 915 16.70 -19.72 -35.39
CA CYS A 915 16.13 -21.05 -35.60
C CYS A 915 14.68 -21.15 -35.11
N ALA A 916 14.36 -20.54 -33.97
CA ALA A 916 12.99 -20.47 -33.45
C ALA A 916 12.05 -19.71 -34.40
N TYR A 917 12.49 -18.57 -34.92
CA TYR A 917 11.70 -17.78 -35.88
C TYR A 917 11.48 -18.52 -37.20
N LEU A 918 12.49 -19.27 -37.67
CA LEU A 918 12.36 -20.10 -38.86
C LEU A 918 11.42 -21.29 -38.61
N LYS A 919 11.38 -21.86 -37.42
CA LYS A 919 10.44 -22.92 -36.99
C LYS A 919 9.00 -22.41 -37.02
N MET A 920 8.78 -21.13 -36.73
CA MET A 920 7.49 -20.44 -36.83
C MET A 920 7.15 -20.01 -38.25
N ASN A 921 7.94 -20.35 -39.25
CA ASN A 921 7.77 -19.97 -40.66
C ASN A 921 7.78 -18.45 -40.94
N LEU A 922 8.47 -17.66 -40.09
CA LEU A 922 8.60 -16.23 -40.30
C LEU A 922 9.56 -15.94 -41.48
N SER A 923 9.19 -15.00 -42.32
CA SER A 923 10.01 -14.55 -43.47
C SER A 923 11.21 -13.72 -43.04
N SER A 924 12.24 -13.63 -43.88
CA SER A 924 13.44 -12.81 -43.58
C SER A 924 13.09 -11.34 -43.33
N LYS A 925 11.99 -10.83 -43.90
CA LYS A 925 11.51 -9.46 -43.66
C LYS A 925 10.90 -9.27 -42.28
N GLU A 926 10.25 -10.31 -41.74
CA GLU A 926 9.65 -10.30 -40.38
C GLU A 926 10.69 -10.58 -39.31
N ILE A 927 11.71 -11.38 -39.63
CA ILE A 927 12.80 -11.72 -38.69
C ILE A 927 13.79 -10.56 -38.50
N ALA A 928 14.03 -9.75 -39.56
CA ALA A 928 15.01 -8.66 -39.52
C ALA A 928 14.75 -7.67 -38.36
N PRO A 929 13.54 -7.14 -38.13
CA PRO A 929 13.22 -6.30 -37.01
C PRO A 929 13.24 -7.05 -35.67
N LEU A 930 12.93 -8.36 -35.63
CA LEU A 930 12.95 -9.20 -34.43
C LEU A 930 14.35 -9.34 -33.83
N LEU A 931 15.35 -9.40 -34.69
CA LEU A 931 16.76 -9.53 -34.28
C LEU A 931 17.51 -8.17 -34.32
N ASN A 932 16.81 -7.11 -34.65
CA ASN A 932 17.35 -5.76 -34.81
C ASN A 932 18.56 -5.69 -35.78
N ILE A 933 18.44 -6.39 -36.91
CA ILE A 933 19.45 -6.44 -37.99
C ILE A 933 18.82 -6.16 -39.34
N SER A 934 19.65 -5.83 -40.30
CA SER A 934 19.16 -5.66 -41.68
C SER A 934 18.71 -6.99 -42.32
N ILE A 935 17.84 -6.96 -43.31
CA ILE A 935 17.44 -8.17 -44.06
C ILE A 935 18.66 -8.90 -44.63
N ARG A 936 19.70 -8.18 -45.04
CA ARG A 936 20.99 -8.74 -45.43
C ARG A 936 21.70 -9.45 -44.23
N GLY A 937 21.54 -8.90 -43.05
CA GLY A 937 22.05 -9.53 -41.80
C GLY A 937 21.35 -10.87 -41.51
N VAL A 938 20.03 -10.93 -41.71
CA VAL A 938 19.24 -12.17 -41.57
C VAL A 938 19.73 -13.22 -42.58
N GLU A 939 19.91 -12.87 -43.83
CA GLU A 939 20.40 -13.81 -44.85
C GLU A 939 21.84 -14.27 -44.56
N THR A 940 22.67 -13.41 -43.99
CA THR A 940 24.02 -13.78 -43.56
C THR A 940 24.00 -14.81 -42.42
N ILE A 941 23.09 -14.64 -41.45
CA ILE A 941 22.90 -15.60 -40.35
C ILE A 941 22.35 -16.91 -40.88
N ARG A 942 21.37 -16.89 -41.78
CA ARG A 942 20.83 -18.08 -42.43
C ARG A 942 21.93 -18.88 -43.15
N TYR A 943 22.82 -18.16 -43.87
CA TYR A 943 23.94 -18.78 -44.54
C TYR A 943 24.94 -19.45 -43.55
N ARG A 944 25.23 -18.75 -42.42
CA ARG A 944 26.07 -19.31 -41.35
C ARG A 944 25.45 -20.53 -40.69
N LEU A 945 24.15 -20.49 -40.40
CA LEU A 945 23.41 -21.63 -39.85
C LEU A 945 23.43 -22.82 -40.80
N ARG A 946 23.21 -22.60 -42.08
CA ARG A 946 23.35 -23.70 -43.08
C ARG A 946 24.73 -24.36 -43.04
N LYS A 947 25.78 -23.54 -42.90
CA LYS A 947 27.16 -24.05 -42.81
C LYS A 947 27.42 -24.74 -41.46
N LYS A 948 26.87 -24.26 -40.37
CA LYS A 948 27.00 -24.91 -39.04
C LYS A 948 26.22 -26.24 -38.97
N PHE A 949 25.12 -26.33 -39.67
CA PHE A 949 24.31 -27.56 -39.75
C PHE A 949 24.75 -28.51 -40.86
N GLU A 950 25.81 -28.16 -41.58
CA GLU A 950 26.40 -28.92 -42.68
C GLU A 950 25.36 -29.31 -43.79
N LEU A 951 24.41 -28.42 -44.06
CA LEU A 951 23.35 -28.65 -45.02
C LEU A 951 23.83 -28.51 -46.48
N GLU A 952 23.48 -29.46 -47.32
CA GLU A 952 23.76 -29.41 -48.76
C GLU A 952 22.92 -28.33 -49.49
N ARG A 953 23.25 -28.00 -50.73
CA ARG A 953 22.64 -26.84 -51.49
C ARG A 953 21.13 -26.97 -51.63
N ASP A 954 20.62 -28.20 -51.68
CA ASP A 954 19.19 -28.47 -51.93
C ASP A 954 18.38 -28.75 -50.66
N GLU A 955 19.01 -28.84 -49.47
CA GLU A 955 18.31 -29.04 -48.19
C GLU A 955 17.79 -27.76 -47.58
N GLY A 956 16.48 -27.65 -47.31
CA GLY A 956 15.87 -26.45 -46.75
C GLY A 956 16.21 -26.29 -45.27
N LEU A 957 16.75 -25.11 -44.87
CA LEU A 957 17.08 -24.84 -43.48
C LEU A 957 15.87 -24.99 -42.55
N THR A 958 14.71 -24.51 -42.98
CA THR A 958 13.45 -24.60 -42.24
C THR A 958 12.96 -26.05 -42.16
N GLU A 959 13.15 -26.80 -43.19
CA GLU A 959 12.80 -28.22 -43.26
C GLU A 959 13.67 -29.06 -42.32
N TYR A 960 14.96 -28.79 -42.26
CA TYR A 960 15.87 -29.39 -41.29
C TYR A 960 15.44 -29.14 -39.83
N LEU A 961 15.10 -27.87 -39.51
CA LEU A 961 14.62 -27.50 -38.17
C LEU A 961 13.28 -28.14 -37.81
N ASN A 962 12.47 -28.52 -38.81
CA ASN A 962 11.17 -29.12 -38.60
C ASN A 962 11.23 -30.64 -38.45
N THR A 963 12.19 -31.28 -39.12
CA THR A 963 12.24 -32.76 -39.22
C THR A 963 13.34 -33.40 -38.41
N LYS A 964 14.43 -32.68 -38.14
CA LYS A 964 15.63 -33.26 -37.49
C LYS A 964 15.98 -32.65 -36.15
N ILE A 965 15.28 -31.56 -35.72
CA ILE A 965 15.40 -30.92 -34.41
C ILE A 965 14.02 -30.84 -33.74
#